data_a491db7a5fa356c3b68174332fc5b909
#
_entry.id   a491db7a5fa356c3b68174332fc5b909
#
_cell.length_a   1.000
_cell.length_b   1.000
_cell.length_c   1.000
_cell.angle_alpha   90.00
_cell.angle_beta   90.00
_cell.angle_gamma   90.00
#
_symmetry.space_group_name_H-M   'P 1'
#
loop_
_entity.id
_entity.type
_entity.pdbx_description
1 polymer ?
#
loop_
_entity_poly.entity_id
_entity_poly.type
_entity_poly.pdbx_seq_one_letter_code
_entity_poly.pdbx_strand_id
1 'polypeptide(L)'
;MSKFFAKSYNKGALKETIEEHTLKVVNECRRLKSIINNPMISDNIWNIAEIACWIHDLGKYNGKFQKKIELNKRSISGEIPHGFLSTGYIPENIDDADFFPLFYSVAFHHERPINFSEENFNDVFEKDLKPKLKFLDWLSLNSNGNINELWYKNYYSYLDKNKQQYLNLFKEKNEEQRLNKKKYIYIKGILHRCDYAASAGIEVEDPPIIEDREKLFYNYLLKENKKAELREFQKEFKDKDNIAVVADTGLGKTGLAVLWSKRKMFYVLPNRTSTNAMFETFEKIYPENTVGLLHSSGMFYLLDKNNEDDHSIIKEYESTKMLAKPVTVTTADQLFTAVFKYFAYEKIYATLSYSDIIIDEIQGFSPQQIVPILHQIKETKKLGARYLIITATLPQLIKEEFEELGVDVFSNRPSTYDHILRHKVKIEKDKSIFELEDQILSSQGNILVIVNNVTTAQELFEKLRKNNLRAIDILHGRFVWKERGHKEEKIKNYQKSKNAIWVTTQLVEASIDIDYDILFTEAATIDSLIQRMGRIYRHRNNDYSGDYNIYIAENVDESRVKSIYEKELRDASIEKISKSLDENLFLKSAKKRDIVEEIYSKDFLEDINSNYLKEWEDIEEIINSDWDVILKSEGQKIFRDIFTVEAIPSKFSGDAENLCEELKSISNIKGENERKLSRTKILKQLKDISAPVPFYWLNNSEIENTGITTHTVLDQDYDIILLNECFKYDETGLTLNREIFDKLKDEVNKAVFI
;
A
#
# COMPACT_ATOMS: atom_id res chain seq x y z
N MET A 1 -28.30 -0.30 -39.54
CA MET A 1 -28.42 -1.01 -38.26
C MET A 1 -28.29 0.03 -37.14
N SER A 2 -29.21 0.05 -36.18
CA SER A 2 -29.10 0.92 -35.00
C SER A 2 -27.90 0.50 -34.21
N LYS A 3 -26.88 1.37 -34.04
CA LYS A 3 -25.69 1.11 -33.21
C LYS A 3 -26.07 1.30 -31.74
N PHE A 4 -25.75 0.35 -30.86
CA PHE A 4 -25.86 0.45 -29.42
C PHE A 4 -24.49 0.68 -28.82
N PHE A 5 -24.38 1.62 -27.87
CA PHE A 5 -23.10 2.09 -27.36
C PHE A 5 -22.83 1.61 -25.92
N ALA A 6 -21.61 1.22 -25.66
CA ALA A 6 -21.13 0.85 -24.32
C ALA A 6 -20.74 2.08 -23.48
N LYS A 7 -20.18 3.11 -24.14
CA LYS A 7 -19.64 4.32 -23.48
C LYS A 7 -19.92 5.57 -24.31
N SER A 8 -20.07 6.72 -23.62
CA SER A 8 -20.01 8.04 -24.23
C SER A 8 -18.62 8.64 -23.95
N TYR A 9 -17.88 9.01 -24.99
CA TYR A 9 -16.68 9.83 -24.82
C TYR A 9 -17.07 11.30 -24.78
N ASN A 10 -16.44 12.07 -23.90
CA ASN A 10 -16.72 13.49 -23.68
C ASN A 10 -16.80 14.30 -24.98
N LYS A 11 -17.91 15.05 -25.13
CA LYS A 11 -18.13 16.11 -26.10
C LYS A 11 -17.62 15.82 -27.54
N GLY A 12 -18.28 14.88 -28.23
CA GLY A 12 -18.16 14.80 -29.69
C GLY A 12 -17.13 13.84 -30.27
N ALA A 13 -16.44 13.05 -29.46
CA ALA A 13 -15.54 12.00 -29.94
C ALA A 13 -16.25 10.63 -29.99
N LEU A 14 -15.68 9.72 -30.75
CA LEU A 14 -16.16 8.37 -31.07
C LEU A 14 -16.82 7.63 -29.89
N LYS A 15 -18.06 7.20 -30.08
CA LYS A 15 -18.76 6.30 -29.16
C LYS A 15 -18.32 4.86 -29.43
N GLU A 16 -17.92 4.13 -28.39
CA GLU A 16 -17.61 2.70 -28.47
C GLU A 16 -18.91 1.89 -28.44
N THR A 17 -19.08 0.96 -29.38
CA THR A 17 -20.26 0.07 -29.39
C THR A 17 -20.12 -1.02 -28.34
N ILE A 18 -21.26 -1.65 -27.94
CA ILE A 18 -21.25 -2.80 -27.01
C ILE A 18 -20.45 -3.95 -27.63
N GLU A 19 -20.61 -4.22 -28.92
CA GLU A 19 -19.86 -5.25 -29.64
C GLU A 19 -18.35 -5.01 -29.59
N GLU A 20 -17.88 -3.82 -29.95
CA GLU A 20 -16.46 -3.45 -29.94
C GLU A 20 -15.85 -3.58 -28.54
N HIS A 21 -16.56 -3.11 -27.51
CA HIS A 21 -16.12 -3.24 -26.14
C HIS A 21 -16.04 -4.69 -25.67
N THR A 22 -17.10 -5.47 -25.89
CA THR A 22 -17.15 -6.88 -25.48
C THR A 22 -16.05 -7.70 -26.15
N LEU A 23 -15.79 -7.48 -27.43
CA LEU A 23 -14.71 -8.16 -28.15
C LEU A 23 -13.33 -7.82 -27.55
N LYS A 24 -13.09 -6.56 -27.14
CA LYS A 24 -11.86 -6.19 -26.43
C LYS A 24 -11.73 -6.95 -25.11
N VAL A 25 -12.79 -6.96 -24.29
CA VAL A 25 -12.79 -7.64 -22.98
C VAL A 25 -12.50 -9.14 -23.13
N VAL A 26 -13.13 -9.80 -24.10
CA VAL A 26 -12.89 -11.22 -24.39
C VAL A 26 -11.46 -11.48 -24.89
N ASN A 27 -10.93 -10.62 -25.75
CA ASN A 27 -9.55 -10.74 -26.21
C ASN A 27 -8.56 -10.61 -25.05
N GLU A 28 -8.80 -9.69 -24.10
CA GLU A 28 -7.99 -9.59 -22.89
C GLU A 28 -8.12 -10.84 -22.00
N CYS A 29 -9.31 -11.47 -21.91
CA CYS A 29 -9.49 -12.73 -21.20
C CYS A 29 -8.68 -13.88 -21.83
N ARG A 30 -8.73 -14.02 -23.14
CA ARG A 30 -7.95 -15.02 -23.89
C ARG A 30 -6.44 -14.77 -23.78
N ARG A 31 -6.02 -13.50 -23.84
CA ARG A 31 -4.64 -13.07 -23.58
C ARG A 31 -4.20 -13.49 -22.18
N LEU A 32 -4.98 -13.19 -21.16
CA LEU A 32 -4.70 -13.52 -19.77
C LEU A 32 -4.56 -15.05 -19.60
N LYS A 33 -5.48 -15.83 -20.18
CA LYS A 33 -5.39 -17.30 -20.19
C LYS A 33 -4.09 -17.80 -20.80
N SER A 34 -3.59 -17.17 -21.86
CA SER A 34 -2.36 -17.59 -22.54
C SER A 34 -1.08 -17.31 -21.75
N ILE A 35 -1.13 -16.35 -20.82
CA ILE A 35 0.03 -15.91 -20.02
C ILE A 35 0.06 -16.61 -18.66
N ILE A 36 -1.10 -16.83 -18.03
CA ILE A 36 -1.17 -17.37 -16.67
C ILE A 36 -1.00 -18.88 -16.68
N ASN A 37 0.00 -19.36 -15.94
CA ASN A 37 0.17 -20.76 -15.61
C ASN A 37 -0.16 -20.99 -14.13
N ASN A 38 -1.44 -21.21 -13.82
CA ASN A 38 -1.90 -21.55 -12.46
C ASN A 38 -2.76 -22.82 -12.50
N PRO A 39 -2.28 -23.96 -11.98
CA PRO A 39 -3.04 -25.20 -11.98
C PRO A 39 -4.35 -25.15 -11.15
N MET A 40 -4.50 -24.14 -10.33
CA MET A 40 -5.73 -23.92 -9.55
C MET A 40 -6.86 -23.32 -10.39
N ILE A 41 -6.55 -22.74 -11.55
CA ILE A 41 -7.55 -22.21 -12.51
C ILE A 41 -7.74 -23.24 -13.60
N SER A 42 -8.74 -24.11 -13.44
CA SER A 42 -9.05 -25.14 -14.42
C SER A 42 -9.56 -24.53 -15.74
N ASP A 43 -9.50 -25.32 -16.82
CA ASP A 43 -10.09 -24.91 -18.11
C ASP A 43 -11.57 -24.58 -18.00
N ASN A 44 -12.31 -25.26 -17.12
CA ASN A 44 -13.72 -24.94 -16.86
C ASN A 44 -13.86 -23.53 -16.28
N ILE A 45 -13.05 -23.14 -15.29
CA ILE A 45 -13.08 -21.77 -14.71
C ILE A 45 -12.77 -20.73 -15.81
N TRP A 46 -11.79 -20.99 -16.68
CA TRP A 46 -11.49 -20.13 -17.82
C TRP A 46 -12.66 -19.99 -18.80
N ASN A 47 -13.32 -21.10 -19.12
CA ASN A 47 -14.48 -21.09 -20.01
C ASN A 47 -15.65 -20.28 -19.40
N ILE A 48 -15.93 -20.46 -18.10
CA ILE A 48 -16.98 -19.69 -17.41
C ILE A 48 -16.60 -18.20 -17.31
N ALA A 49 -15.32 -17.86 -17.06
CA ALA A 49 -14.85 -16.49 -17.06
C ALA A 49 -14.96 -15.83 -18.45
N GLU A 50 -14.68 -16.56 -19.52
CA GLU A 50 -14.88 -16.08 -20.90
C GLU A 50 -16.37 -15.84 -21.19
N ILE A 51 -17.27 -16.74 -20.73
CA ILE A 51 -18.73 -16.52 -20.82
C ILE A 51 -19.13 -15.25 -20.08
N ALA A 52 -18.61 -15.04 -18.86
CA ALA A 52 -18.85 -13.80 -18.11
C ALA A 52 -18.41 -12.57 -18.91
N CYS A 53 -17.23 -12.61 -19.56
CA CYS A 53 -16.75 -11.54 -20.42
C CYS A 53 -17.65 -11.28 -21.63
N TRP A 54 -18.24 -12.32 -22.22
CA TRP A 54 -19.16 -12.16 -23.33
C TRP A 54 -20.47 -11.49 -22.95
N ILE A 55 -21.01 -11.76 -21.75
CA ILE A 55 -22.38 -11.36 -21.39
C ILE A 55 -22.46 -10.15 -20.45
N HIS A 56 -21.38 -9.77 -19.75
CA HIS A 56 -21.43 -8.78 -18.64
C HIS A 56 -22.11 -7.47 -18.99
N ASP A 57 -21.97 -6.99 -20.20
CA ASP A 57 -22.43 -5.70 -20.69
C ASP A 57 -23.67 -5.74 -21.56
N LEU A 58 -24.24 -6.94 -21.84
CA LEU A 58 -25.42 -7.06 -22.72
C LEU A 58 -26.64 -6.34 -22.16
N GLY A 59 -26.76 -6.17 -20.86
CA GLY A 59 -27.81 -5.34 -20.26
C GLY A 59 -27.77 -3.87 -20.68
N LYS A 60 -26.68 -3.37 -21.25
CA LYS A 60 -26.55 -2.02 -21.83
C LYS A 60 -27.41 -1.81 -23.07
N TYR A 61 -27.92 -2.87 -23.70
CA TYR A 61 -28.91 -2.74 -24.78
C TYR A 61 -30.23 -2.12 -24.31
N ASN A 62 -30.44 -1.98 -23.02
CA ASN A 62 -31.65 -1.36 -22.47
C ASN A 62 -31.77 0.12 -22.87
N GLY A 63 -33.02 0.53 -23.18
CA GLY A 63 -33.31 1.85 -23.75
C GLY A 63 -32.98 3.02 -22.80
N LYS A 64 -33.14 2.86 -21.49
CA LYS A 64 -32.77 3.88 -20.51
C LYS A 64 -31.24 4.10 -20.48
N PHE A 65 -30.47 3.01 -20.54
CA PHE A 65 -29.01 3.11 -20.61
C PHE A 65 -28.58 3.83 -21.90
N GLN A 66 -29.13 3.47 -23.06
CA GLN A 66 -28.83 4.13 -24.32
C GLN A 66 -29.18 5.61 -24.30
N LYS A 67 -30.36 5.96 -23.76
CA LYS A 67 -30.79 7.35 -23.57
C LYS A 67 -29.87 8.12 -22.62
N LYS A 68 -29.34 7.48 -21.58
CA LYS A 68 -28.34 8.07 -20.68
C LYS A 68 -27.08 8.48 -21.43
N ILE A 69 -26.57 7.60 -22.30
CA ILE A 69 -25.40 7.87 -23.16
C ILE A 69 -25.70 9.00 -24.14
N GLU A 70 -26.84 8.96 -24.80
CA GLU A 70 -27.25 10.01 -25.75
C GLU A 70 -27.31 11.39 -25.10
N LEU A 71 -27.87 11.47 -23.88
CA LEU A 71 -28.03 12.70 -23.13
C LEU A 71 -26.75 13.11 -22.36
N ASN A 72 -25.71 12.30 -22.40
CA ASN A 72 -24.47 12.48 -21.63
C ASN A 72 -24.71 12.71 -20.13
N LYS A 73 -25.65 11.95 -19.54
CA LYS A 73 -26.01 12.02 -18.12
C LYS A 73 -25.31 10.92 -17.31
N ARG A 74 -25.04 11.19 -16.03
CA ARG A 74 -24.47 10.21 -15.10
C ARG A 74 -25.51 9.14 -14.68
N SER A 75 -26.79 9.52 -14.56
CA SER A 75 -27.88 8.63 -14.19
C SER A 75 -29.21 9.10 -14.80
N ILE A 76 -30.15 8.16 -14.96
CA ILE A 76 -31.54 8.41 -15.34
C ILE A 76 -32.46 7.73 -14.32
N SER A 77 -33.54 8.41 -13.91
CA SER A 77 -34.51 7.87 -12.96
C SER A 77 -35.12 6.54 -13.44
N GLY A 78 -35.11 5.55 -12.55
CA GLY A 78 -35.64 4.21 -12.83
C GLY A 78 -34.76 3.38 -13.78
N GLU A 79 -33.48 3.74 -13.98
CA GLU A 79 -32.51 2.89 -14.67
C GLU A 79 -32.20 1.68 -13.80
N ILE A 80 -32.34 0.47 -14.38
CA ILE A 80 -31.85 -0.76 -13.76
C ILE A 80 -30.39 -0.93 -14.15
N PRO A 81 -29.47 -1.15 -13.21
CA PRO A 81 -28.06 -1.34 -13.54
C PRO A 81 -27.89 -2.53 -14.50
N HIS A 82 -27.12 -2.31 -15.55
CA HIS A 82 -26.99 -3.26 -16.66
C HIS A 82 -26.45 -4.63 -16.23
N GLY A 83 -25.61 -4.70 -15.17
CA GLY A 83 -25.09 -5.97 -14.65
C GLY A 83 -26.22 -6.93 -14.25
N PHE A 84 -27.25 -6.43 -13.58
CA PHE A 84 -28.42 -7.25 -13.23
C PHE A 84 -29.20 -7.71 -14.47
N LEU A 85 -29.37 -6.83 -15.45
CA LEU A 85 -30.02 -7.18 -16.71
C LEU A 85 -29.18 -8.16 -17.54
N SER A 86 -27.88 -8.09 -17.46
CA SER A 86 -26.94 -8.98 -18.16
C SER A 86 -27.05 -10.43 -17.69
N THR A 87 -27.48 -10.68 -16.46
CA THR A 87 -27.65 -12.06 -15.96
C THR A 87 -28.68 -12.86 -16.79
N GLY A 88 -29.64 -12.20 -17.43
CA GLY A 88 -30.63 -12.84 -18.29
C GLY A 88 -30.03 -13.55 -19.50
N TYR A 89 -28.81 -13.22 -19.88
CA TYR A 89 -28.09 -13.83 -21.02
C TYR A 89 -27.19 -15.00 -20.61
N ILE A 90 -27.26 -15.49 -19.37
CA ILE A 90 -26.52 -16.68 -18.93
C ILE A 90 -27.05 -17.91 -19.71
N PRO A 91 -26.18 -18.67 -20.43
CA PRO A 91 -26.61 -19.85 -21.19
C PRO A 91 -27.29 -20.92 -20.35
N GLU A 92 -28.32 -21.60 -20.92
CA GLU A 92 -29.07 -22.65 -20.20
C GLU A 92 -28.25 -23.89 -19.84
N ASN A 93 -27.21 -24.15 -20.63
CA ASN A 93 -26.36 -25.33 -20.48
C ASN A 93 -25.24 -25.15 -19.44
N ILE A 94 -25.31 -24.13 -18.60
CA ILE A 94 -24.35 -23.94 -17.50
C ILE A 94 -24.71 -24.94 -16.38
N ASP A 95 -23.69 -25.66 -15.91
CA ASP A 95 -23.85 -26.59 -14.79
C ASP A 95 -24.27 -25.85 -13.52
N ASP A 96 -25.15 -26.48 -12.70
CA ASP A 96 -25.64 -25.90 -11.45
C ASP A 96 -24.49 -25.45 -10.52
N ALA A 97 -23.39 -26.19 -10.50
CA ALA A 97 -22.19 -25.85 -9.71
C ALA A 97 -21.42 -24.60 -10.19
N ASP A 98 -21.68 -24.13 -11.42
CA ASP A 98 -21.04 -22.95 -12.01
C ASP A 98 -22.01 -21.77 -12.13
N PHE A 99 -23.31 -22.04 -12.03
CA PHE A 99 -24.35 -21.03 -12.21
C PHE A 99 -24.23 -19.86 -11.23
N PHE A 100 -24.19 -20.12 -9.93
CA PHE A 100 -24.12 -19.04 -8.95
C PHE A 100 -22.82 -18.24 -8.99
N PRO A 101 -21.61 -18.84 -9.09
CA PRO A 101 -20.39 -18.09 -9.32
C PRO A 101 -20.44 -17.18 -10.55
N LEU A 102 -20.97 -17.66 -11.66
CA LEU A 102 -21.15 -16.86 -12.88
C LEU A 102 -22.19 -15.76 -12.69
N PHE A 103 -23.38 -16.12 -12.16
CA PHE A 103 -24.49 -15.19 -11.93
C PHE A 103 -24.06 -13.99 -11.10
N TYR A 104 -23.44 -14.22 -9.93
CA TYR A 104 -23.01 -13.12 -9.07
C TYR A 104 -21.83 -12.34 -9.65
N SER A 105 -20.96 -12.98 -10.42
CA SER A 105 -19.86 -12.29 -11.11
C SER A 105 -20.40 -11.28 -12.12
N VAL A 106 -21.43 -11.64 -12.88
CA VAL A 106 -22.07 -10.76 -13.86
C VAL A 106 -22.98 -9.73 -13.21
N ALA A 107 -23.83 -10.14 -12.24
CA ALA A 107 -24.77 -9.23 -11.57
C ALA A 107 -24.05 -8.07 -10.86
N PHE A 108 -22.95 -8.37 -10.19
CA PHE A 108 -22.20 -7.47 -9.34
C PHE A 108 -20.81 -7.08 -9.90
N HIS A 109 -20.61 -7.08 -11.22
CA HIS A 109 -19.37 -6.59 -11.80
C HIS A 109 -19.20 -5.07 -11.68
N HIS A 110 -20.28 -4.34 -11.39
CA HIS A 110 -20.25 -2.98 -10.89
C HIS A 110 -20.91 -2.89 -9.52
N GLU A 111 -20.38 -2.06 -8.62
CA GLU A 111 -21.01 -1.77 -7.34
C GLU A 111 -22.29 -0.94 -7.58
N ARG A 112 -23.44 -1.58 -7.42
CA ARG A 112 -24.75 -0.93 -7.58
C ARG A 112 -25.73 -1.50 -6.57
N PRO A 113 -26.48 -0.64 -5.87
CA PRO A 113 -27.55 -1.11 -4.98
C PRO A 113 -28.73 -1.67 -5.81
N ILE A 114 -29.44 -2.64 -5.23
CA ILE A 114 -30.68 -3.16 -5.80
C ILE A 114 -31.82 -2.20 -5.39
N ASN A 115 -32.10 -1.20 -6.23
CA ASN A 115 -33.09 -0.14 -5.98
C ASN A 115 -34.29 -0.20 -6.94
N PHE A 116 -34.67 -1.38 -7.40
CA PHE A 116 -35.72 -1.55 -8.38
C PHE A 116 -36.69 -2.69 -7.96
N SER A 117 -37.96 -2.57 -8.37
CA SER A 117 -38.95 -3.60 -8.10
C SER A 117 -38.92 -4.69 -9.16
N GLU A 118 -39.54 -5.86 -8.81
CA GLU A 118 -39.74 -6.97 -9.74
C GLU A 118 -40.54 -6.54 -10.98
N GLU A 119 -41.59 -5.74 -10.79
CA GLU A 119 -42.44 -5.24 -11.88
C GLU A 119 -41.58 -4.40 -12.89
N ASN A 120 -40.77 -3.51 -12.37
CA ASN A 120 -39.88 -2.69 -13.23
C ASN A 120 -38.82 -3.55 -13.97
N PHE A 121 -38.33 -4.58 -13.30
CA PHE A 121 -37.36 -5.51 -13.92
C PHE A 121 -38.04 -6.30 -15.05
N ASN A 122 -39.23 -6.86 -14.78
CA ASN A 122 -40.01 -7.63 -15.76
C ASN A 122 -40.36 -6.78 -16.99
N ASP A 123 -40.76 -5.53 -16.77
CA ASP A 123 -41.11 -4.61 -17.84
C ASP A 123 -39.92 -4.33 -18.78
N VAL A 124 -38.73 -4.07 -18.22
CA VAL A 124 -37.51 -3.88 -19.03
C VAL A 124 -37.13 -5.17 -19.73
N PHE A 125 -37.27 -6.31 -19.06
CA PHE A 125 -36.98 -7.62 -19.59
C PHE A 125 -37.81 -7.94 -20.82
N GLU A 126 -39.17 -7.97 -20.69
CA GLU A 126 -40.09 -8.42 -21.72
C GLU A 126 -40.28 -7.37 -22.83
N LYS A 127 -40.40 -6.10 -22.48
CA LYS A 127 -40.79 -5.04 -23.42
C LYS A 127 -39.60 -4.39 -24.12
N ASP A 128 -38.41 -4.38 -23.51
CA ASP A 128 -37.27 -3.66 -24.05
C ASP A 128 -36.13 -4.58 -24.50
N LEU A 129 -35.66 -5.52 -23.68
CA LEU A 129 -34.46 -6.31 -24.00
C LEU A 129 -34.76 -7.54 -24.89
N LYS A 130 -35.79 -8.29 -24.59
CA LYS A 130 -36.17 -9.48 -25.35
C LYS A 130 -36.40 -9.23 -26.84
N PRO A 131 -37.05 -8.13 -27.28
CA PRO A 131 -37.18 -7.77 -28.68
C PRO A 131 -35.87 -7.44 -29.37
N LYS A 132 -34.81 -7.13 -28.60
CA LYS A 132 -33.48 -6.76 -29.11
C LYS A 132 -32.53 -7.95 -29.28
N LEU A 133 -32.91 -9.16 -28.90
CA LEU A 133 -32.11 -10.37 -29.13
C LEU A 133 -31.64 -10.50 -30.59
N LYS A 134 -32.47 -10.10 -31.55
CA LYS A 134 -32.13 -10.06 -32.99
C LYS A 134 -30.93 -9.19 -33.37
N PHE A 135 -30.47 -8.34 -32.47
CA PHE A 135 -29.27 -7.52 -32.69
C PHE A 135 -27.98 -8.16 -32.16
N LEU A 136 -28.08 -9.37 -31.60
CA LEU A 136 -26.99 -10.09 -30.94
C LEU A 136 -26.42 -11.23 -31.80
N ASP A 137 -26.79 -11.33 -33.09
CA ASP A 137 -26.29 -12.39 -33.99
C ASP A 137 -24.74 -12.46 -34.02
N TRP A 138 -24.10 -11.30 -33.89
CA TRP A 138 -22.64 -11.20 -33.78
C TRP A 138 -22.06 -11.99 -32.59
N LEU A 139 -22.80 -12.14 -31.52
CA LEU A 139 -22.34 -12.86 -30.32
C LEU A 139 -22.16 -14.34 -30.61
N SER A 140 -23.15 -15.00 -31.23
CA SER A 140 -23.06 -16.41 -31.64
C SER A 140 -21.94 -16.64 -32.63
N LEU A 141 -21.75 -15.71 -33.58
CA LEU A 141 -20.72 -15.79 -34.63
C LEU A 141 -19.30 -15.69 -34.06
N ASN A 142 -19.09 -14.89 -33.00
CA ASN A 142 -17.76 -14.61 -32.46
C ASN A 142 -17.41 -15.44 -31.20
N SER A 143 -18.38 -16.12 -30.58
CA SER A 143 -18.17 -16.87 -29.34
C SER A 143 -17.56 -18.27 -29.53
N ASN A 144 -17.28 -18.69 -30.79
CA ASN A 144 -16.74 -20.01 -31.13
C ASN A 144 -17.53 -21.19 -30.51
N GLY A 145 -18.84 -21.04 -30.38
CA GLY A 145 -19.70 -22.06 -29.81
C GLY A 145 -19.87 -22.01 -28.28
N ASN A 146 -19.21 -21.07 -27.59
CA ASN A 146 -19.43 -20.87 -26.15
C ASN A 146 -20.83 -20.34 -25.84
N ILE A 147 -21.44 -19.61 -26.80
CA ILE A 147 -22.81 -19.12 -26.73
C ILE A 147 -23.50 -19.52 -28.03
N ASN A 148 -24.15 -20.69 -28.03
CA ASN A 148 -24.75 -21.27 -29.23
C ASN A 148 -26.17 -20.76 -29.50
N GLU A 149 -26.94 -20.49 -28.46
CA GLU A 149 -28.30 -19.98 -28.54
C GLU A 149 -28.47 -18.74 -27.68
N LEU A 150 -29.04 -17.71 -28.28
CA LEU A 150 -29.36 -16.46 -27.61
C LEU A 150 -30.76 -16.56 -27.02
N TRP A 151 -30.84 -16.64 -25.73
CA TRP A 151 -32.08 -16.63 -24.99
C TRP A 151 -31.98 -15.62 -23.84
N TYR A 152 -33.10 -15.30 -23.23
CA TYR A 152 -33.16 -14.34 -22.16
C TYR A 152 -34.12 -14.83 -21.09
N LYS A 153 -33.59 -15.06 -19.87
CA LYS A 153 -34.37 -15.57 -18.75
C LYS A 153 -34.40 -14.58 -17.59
N ASN A 154 -35.53 -14.45 -16.96
CA ASN A 154 -35.72 -13.61 -15.81
C ASN A 154 -35.19 -14.31 -14.55
N TYR A 155 -34.12 -13.77 -13.99
CA TYR A 155 -33.54 -14.25 -12.73
C TYR A 155 -33.75 -13.28 -11.56
N TYR A 156 -34.77 -12.39 -11.62
CA TYR A 156 -35.03 -11.43 -10.54
C TYR A 156 -35.17 -12.10 -9.17
N SER A 157 -35.85 -13.26 -9.10
CA SER A 157 -36.02 -14.02 -7.86
C SER A 157 -34.72 -14.43 -7.17
N TYR A 158 -33.63 -14.54 -7.93
CA TYR A 158 -32.30 -14.82 -7.40
C TYR A 158 -31.64 -13.56 -6.82
N LEU A 159 -31.99 -12.38 -7.30
CA LEU A 159 -31.50 -11.11 -6.77
C LEU A 159 -32.17 -10.79 -5.43
N ASP A 160 -33.52 -10.99 -5.32
CA ASP A 160 -34.28 -10.59 -4.16
C ASP A 160 -34.12 -11.58 -2.99
N LYS A 161 -34.21 -12.89 -3.27
CA LYS A 161 -34.14 -13.94 -2.23
C LYS A 161 -32.73 -14.21 -1.70
N ASN A 162 -31.70 -13.66 -2.31
CA ASN A 162 -30.36 -14.19 -2.19
C ASN A 162 -29.29 -13.20 -1.76
N LYS A 163 -29.62 -12.06 -1.14
CA LYS A 163 -28.65 -11.36 -0.29
C LYS A 163 -28.01 -12.37 0.69
N GLN A 164 -28.82 -13.30 1.24
CA GLN A 164 -28.36 -14.37 2.11
C GLN A 164 -27.51 -15.43 1.38
N GLN A 165 -27.79 -15.77 0.12
CA GLN A 165 -26.96 -16.72 -0.64
C GLN A 165 -25.66 -16.08 -1.13
N TYR A 166 -25.69 -14.80 -1.52
CA TYR A 166 -24.48 -14.03 -1.80
C TYR A 166 -23.57 -13.98 -0.57
N LEU A 167 -24.12 -13.67 0.61
CA LEU A 167 -23.39 -13.71 1.88
C LEU A 167 -22.92 -15.12 2.24
N ASN A 168 -23.69 -16.16 1.88
CA ASN A 168 -23.30 -17.56 2.10
C ASN A 168 -22.14 -18.01 1.21
N LEU A 169 -21.87 -17.34 0.07
CA LEU A 169 -20.63 -17.58 -0.71
C LEU A 169 -19.36 -17.27 0.09
N PHE A 170 -19.47 -16.39 1.09
CA PHE A 170 -18.33 -16.02 1.95
C PHE A 170 -18.22 -16.90 3.20
N LYS A 171 -19.25 -17.72 3.52
CA LYS A 171 -19.24 -18.64 4.64
C LYS A 171 -18.65 -19.97 4.21
N GLU A 172 -17.40 -20.24 4.51
CA GLU A 172 -16.69 -21.47 4.15
C GLU A 172 -17.04 -22.66 5.06
N LYS A 173 -18.35 -22.91 5.32
CA LYS A 173 -18.79 -23.94 6.25
C LYS A 173 -18.65 -25.37 5.72
N ASN A 174 -18.67 -25.56 4.40
CA ASN A 174 -18.54 -26.84 3.75
C ASN A 174 -17.69 -26.73 2.46
N GLU A 175 -17.36 -27.88 1.86
CA GLU A 175 -16.51 -27.97 0.67
C GLU A 175 -17.13 -27.31 -0.56
N GLU A 176 -18.44 -27.44 -0.74
CA GLU A 176 -19.19 -26.83 -1.84
C GLU A 176 -19.11 -25.29 -1.77
N GLN A 177 -19.31 -24.70 -0.60
CA GLN A 177 -19.20 -23.26 -0.40
C GLN A 177 -17.78 -22.75 -0.66
N ARG A 178 -16.75 -23.48 -0.22
CA ARG A 178 -15.35 -23.15 -0.52
C ARG A 178 -15.09 -23.18 -2.02
N LEU A 179 -15.59 -24.19 -2.72
CA LEU A 179 -15.43 -24.30 -4.16
C LEU A 179 -16.15 -23.16 -4.90
N ASN A 180 -17.36 -22.85 -4.52
CA ASN A 180 -18.15 -21.76 -5.11
C ASN A 180 -17.49 -20.40 -4.87
N LYS A 181 -16.98 -20.11 -3.66
CA LYS A 181 -16.20 -18.91 -3.36
C LYS A 181 -14.95 -18.84 -4.25
N LYS A 182 -14.21 -19.94 -4.37
CA LYS A 182 -13.03 -20.01 -5.20
C LYS A 182 -13.35 -19.70 -6.67
N LYS A 183 -14.37 -20.32 -7.23
CA LYS A 183 -14.83 -20.07 -8.61
C LYS A 183 -15.25 -18.61 -8.79
N TYR A 184 -16.04 -18.06 -7.87
CA TYR A 184 -16.48 -16.67 -7.88
C TYR A 184 -15.29 -15.70 -7.90
N ILE A 185 -14.30 -15.89 -7.03
CA ILE A 185 -13.10 -15.04 -6.98
C ILE A 185 -12.39 -15.03 -8.32
N TYR A 186 -12.20 -16.19 -8.95
CA TYR A 186 -11.53 -16.26 -10.24
C TYR A 186 -12.37 -15.63 -11.36
N ILE A 187 -13.64 -16.02 -11.48
CA ILE A 187 -14.50 -15.56 -12.59
C ILE A 187 -14.66 -14.04 -12.52
N LYS A 188 -15.03 -13.49 -11.35
CA LYS A 188 -15.22 -12.06 -11.19
C LYS A 188 -13.90 -11.29 -11.24
N GLY A 189 -12.82 -11.84 -10.66
CA GLY A 189 -11.51 -11.22 -10.70
C GLY A 189 -10.96 -11.11 -12.12
N ILE A 190 -11.10 -12.16 -12.93
CA ILE A 190 -10.73 -12.17 -14.36
C ILE A 190 -11.59 -11.16 -15.14
N LEU A 191 -12.92 -11.20 -14.95
CA LEU A 191 -13.84 -10.26 -15.59
C LEU A 191 -13.47 -8.80 -15.30
N HIS A 192 -13.27 -8.45 -14.04
CA HIS A 192 -12.89 -7.10 -13.65
C HIS A 192 -11.56 -6.65 -14.26
N ARG A 193 -10.57 -7.51 -14.29
CA ARG A 193 -9.27 -7.19 -14.89
C ARG A 193 -9.41 -6.93 -16.38
N CYS A 194 -10.13 -7.81 -17.09
CA CYS A 194 -10.31 -7.69 -18.53
C CYS A 194 -11.16 -6.46 -18.92
N ASP A 195 -12.25 -6.20 -18.22
CA ASP A 195 -13.10 -5.02 -18.46
C ASP A 195 -12.33 -3.72 -18.21
N TYR A 196 -11.58 -3.64 -17.10
CA TYR A 196 -10.81 -2.44 -16.78
C TYR A 196 -9.66 -2.22 -17.78
N ALA A 197 -8.96 -3.27 -18.19
CA ALA A 197 -7.90 -3.19 -19.18
C ALA A 197 -8.44 -2.72 -20.54
N ALA A 198 -9.51 -3.35 -21.03
CA ALA A 198 -10.21 -2.96 -22.25
C ALA A 198 -10.73 -1.52 -22.19
N SER A 199 -11.26 -1.11 -21.01
CA SER A 199 -11.77 0.25 -20.76
C SER A 199 -10.67 1.31 -20.76
N ALA A 200 -9.50 0.97 -20.23
CA ALA A 200 -8.35 1.88 -20.16
C ALA A 200 -7.48 1.86 -21.44
N GLY A 201 -7.73 0.94 -22.36
CA GLY A 201 -6.92 0.75 -23.57
C GLY A 201 -5.48 0.30 -23.28
N ILE A 202 -5.32 -0.53 -22.23
CA ILE A 202 -4.06 -1.15 -21.82
C ILE A 202 -4.20 -2.67 -21.86
N GLU A 203 -3.08 -3.38 -21.85
CA GLU A 203 -3.07 -4.83 -21.75
C GLU A 203 -3.40 -5.29 -20.32
N VAL A 204 -4.18 -6.37 -20.19
CA VAL A 204 -4.57 -6.93 -18.87
C VAL A 204 -3.39 -7.48 -18.10
N GLU A 205 -2.36 -7.94 -18.81
CA GLU A 205 -1.13 -8.50 -18.27
C GLU A 205 0.02 -8.24 -19.24
N ASP A 206 1.12 -7.70 -18.73
CA ASP A 206 2.35 -7.56 -19.51
C ASP A 206 3.03 -8.93 -19.70
N PRO A 207 3.82 -9.11 -20.74
CA PRO A 207 4.54 -10.36 -20.98
C PRO A 207 5.40 -10.77 -19.78
N PRO A 208 5.46 -12.06 -19.43
CA PRO A 208 6.32 -12.51 -18.34
C PRO A 208 7.79 -12.35 -18.69
N ILE A 209 8.64 -12.19 -17.68
CA ILE A 209 10.09 -12.16 -17.86
C ILE A 209 10.56 -13.58 -18.19
N ILE A 210 11.14 -13.74 -19.39
CA ILE A 210 11.61 -15.04 -19.93
C ILE A 210 13.04 -15.32 -19.45
N GLU A 211 13.83 -14.28 -19.18
CA GLU A 211 15.22 -14.40 -18.77
C GLU A 211 15.36 -15.11 -17.43
N ASP A 212 16.40 -15.93 -17.34
CA ASP A 212 16.75 -16.60 -16.09
C ASP A 212 17.08 -15.61 -14.96
N ARG A 213 16.40 -15.73 -13.83
CA ARG A 213 16.53 -14.84 -12.68
C ARG A 213 17.94 -14.81 -12.09
N GLU A 214 18.62 -15.96 -12.09
CA GLU A 214 19.97 -16.08 -11.60
C GLU A 214 20.94 -15.30 -12.52
N LYS A 215 20.77 -15.43 -13.84
CA LYS A 215 21.56 -14.67 -14.82
C LYS A 215 21.32 -13.16 -14.70
N LEU A 216 20.07 -12.71 -14.52
CA LEU A 216 19.77 -11.30 -14.30
C LEU A 216 20.45 -10.77 -13.04
N PHE A 217 20.40 -11.54 -11.96
CA PHE A 217 21.03 -11.16 -10.70
C PHE A 217 22.57 -11.13 -10.80
N TYR A 218 23.20 -12.11 -11.46
CA TYR A 218 24.65 -12.09 -11.72
C TYR A 218 25.08 -10.87 -12.54
N ASN A 219 24.35 -10.54 -13.60
CA ASN A 219 24.64 -9.36 -14.42
C ASN A 219 24.55 -8.07 -13.60
N TYR A 220 23.58 -7.95 -12.70
CA TYR A 220 23.48 -6.83 -11.78
C TYR A 220 24.68 -6.75 -10.83
N LEU A 221 25.09 -7.87 -10.22
CA LEU A 221 26.27 -7.88 -9.33
C LEU A 221 27.53 -7.43 -10.04
N LEU A 222 27.76 -7.87 -11.28
CA LEU A 222 28.89 -7.46 -12.10
C LEU A 222 28.86 -5.95 -12.42
N LYS A 223 27.69 -5.41 -12.78
CA LYS A 223 27.52 -3.97 -13.05
C LYS A 223 27.80 -3.10 -11.82
N GLU A 224 27.46 -3.57 -10.64
CA GLU A 224 27.69 -2.89 -9.36
C GLU A 224 29.11 -3.15 -8.79
N ASN A 225 30.02 -3.74 -9.57
CA ASN A 225 31.38 -4.14 -9.13
C ASN A 225 31.37 -5.01 -7.86
N LYS A 226 30.33 -5.81 -7.67
CA LYS A 226 30.20 -6.74 -6.55
C LYS A 226 30.71 -8.13 -6.95
N LYS A 227 31.13 -8.92 -5.97
CA LYS A 227 31.50 -10.31 -6.21
C LYS A 227 30.28 -11.09 -6.72
N ALA A 228 30.37 -11.61 -7.93
CA ALA A 228 29.28 -12.33 -8.60
C ALA A 228 29.19 -13.78 -8.09
N GLU A 229 28.84 -13.94 -6.81
CA GLU A 229 28.67 -15.25 -6.18
C GLU A 229 27.39 -15.25 -5.34
N LEU A 230 26.62 -16.33 -5.43
CA LEU A 230 25.48 -16.54 -4.56
C LEU A 230 25.96 -16.91 -3.16
N ARG A 231 25.35 -16.31 -2.16
CA ARG A 231 25.59 -16.62 -0.76
C ARG A 231 24.92 -17.95 -0.39
N GLU A 232 25.46 -18.64 0.61
CA GLU A 232 24.97 -19.95 1.03
C GLU A 232 23.46 -19.95 1.34
N PHE A 233 22.98 -18.93 2.08
CA PHE A 233 21.56 -18.84 2.40
C PHE A 233 20.68 -18.61 1.15
N GLN A 234 21.17 -17.90 0.10
CA GLN A 234 20.45 -17.75 -1.15
C GLN A 234 20.32 -19.07 -1.91
N LYS A 235 21.38 -19.85 -1.95
CA LYS A 235 21.39 -21.20 -2.58
C LYS A 235 20.42 -22.14 -1.87
N GLU A 236 20.35 -22.07 -0.54
CA GLU A 236 19.54 -22.92 0.28
C GLU A 236 18.04 -22.65 0.17
N PHE A 237 17.65 -21.37 0.10
CA PHE A 237 16.25 -20.97 0.17
C PHE A 237 15.59 -20.65 -1.16
N LYS A 238 16.34 -20.45 -2.25
CA LYS A 238 15.81 -20.04 -3.56
C LYS A 238 14.75 -20.98 -4.16
N ASP A 239 14.77 -22.25 -3.81
CA ASP A 239 13.89 -23.28 -4.37
C ASP A 239 12.86 -23.83 -3.36
N LYS A 240 12.80 -23.27 -2.14
CA LYS A 240 11.79 -23.64 -1.15
C LYS A 240 10.44 -22.97 -1.47
N ASP A 241 9.36 -23.59 -0.99
CA ASP A 241 8.02 -23.00 -1.15
C ASP A 241 7.78 -21.86 -0.14
N ASN A 242 6.64 -21.80 0.49
CA ASN A 242 6.28 -20.73 1.43
C ASN A 242 7.21 -20.72 2.65
N ILE A 243 8.03 -19.69 2.75
CA ILE A 243 9.06 -19.60 3.82
C ILE A 243 9.13 -18.19 4.42
N ALA A 244 9.51 -18.15 5.69
CA ALA A 244 9.94 -16.95 6.39
C ALA A 244 11.40 -17.08 6.78
N VAL A 245 12.25 -16.14 6.36
CA VAL A 245 13.70 -16.18 6.60
C VAL A 245 14.11 -14.98 7.43
N VAL A 246 14.63 -15.25 8.63
CA VAL A 246 15.22 -14.24 9.49
C VAL A 246 16.70 -14.09 9.12
N ALA A 247 17.04 -12.95 8.51
CA ALA A 247 18.36 -12.66 8.00
C ALA A 247 18.76 -11.22 8.30
N ASP A 248 19.94 -11.00 8.86
CA ASP A 248 20.44 -9.67 9.19
C ASP A 248 20.57 -8.76 7.95
N THR A 249 20.60 -7.45 8.19
CA THR A 249 20.82 -6.47 7.15
C THR A 249 22.19 -6.70 6.47
N GLY A 250 22.24 -6.55 5.13
CA GLY A 250 23.46 -6.74 4.35
C GLY A 250 23.75 -8.17 3.90
N LEU A 251 22.97 -9.18 4.33
CA LEU A 251 23.15 -10.59 3.90
C LEU A 251 22.72 -10.85 2.44
N GLY A 252 22.15 -9.87 1.73
CA GLY A 252 21.69 -10.04 0.35
C GLY A 252 20.25 -10.55 0.25
N LYS A 253 19.39 -10.11 1.13
CA LYS A 253 17.93 -10.40 1.14
C LYS A 253 17.28 -10.15 -0.22
N THR A 254 17.60 -9.03 -0.86
CA THR A 254 17.13 -8.68 -2.22
C THR A 254 17.50 -9.75 -3.26
N GLY A 255 18.73 -10.30 -3.18
CA GLY A 255 19.16 -11.38 -4.07
C GLY A 255 18.33 -12.66 -3.86
N LEU A 256 18.02 -13.03 -2.60
CA LEU A 256 17.13 -14.14 -2.33
C LEU A 256 15.76 -13.92 -2.98
N ALA A 257 15.18 -12.74 -2.85
CA ALA A 257 13.87 -12.41 -3.44
C ALA A 257 13.87 -12.58 -4.96
N VAL A 258 14.90 -12.09 -5.65
CA VAL A 258 15.05 -12.23 -7.11
C VAL A 258 15.18 -13.71 -7.52
N LEU A 259 15.99 -14.48 -6.80
CA LEU A 259 16.26 -15.89 -7.11
C LEU A 259 15.09 -16.81 -6.78
N TRP A 260 14.35 -16.52 -5.71
CA TRP A 260 13.19 -17.28 -5.26
C TRP A 260 11.98 -17.10 -6.17
N SER A 261 11.76 -15.88 -6.69
CA SER A 261 10.62 -15.56 -7.53
C SER A 261 10.77 -16.21 -8.92
N LYS A 262 9.81 -17.06 -9.28
CA LYS A 262 9.75 -17.76 -10.59
C LYS A 262 8.56 -17.29 -11.45
N ARG A 263 7.60 -16.59 -10.83
CA ARG A 263 6.35 -16.14 -11.44
C ARG A 263 6.29 -14.61 -11.44
N LYS A 264 5.10 -14.06 -11.66
CA LYS A 264 4.78 -12.66 -11.38
C LYS A 264 5.13 -12.34 -9.93
N MET A 265 5.80 -11.20 -9.70
CA MET A 265 6.32 -10.86 -8.38
C MET A 265 5.69 -9.59 -7.83
N PHE A 266 5.26 -9.66 -6.57
CA PHE A 266 4.96 -8.49 -5.76
C PHE A 266 5.96 -8.40 -4.61
N TYR A 267 6.69 -7.29 -4.54
CA TYR A 267 7.62 -7.00 -3.46
C TYR A 267 7.02 -5.93 -2.55
N VAL A 268 6.69 -6.32 -1.34
CA VAL A 268 5.90 -5.51 -0.40
C VAL A 268 6.77 -4.97 0.72
N LEU A 269 6.65 -3.67 0.97
CA LEU A 269 7.42 -2.94 1.97
C LEU A 269 6.50 -2.08 2.86
N PRO A 270 6.90 -1.78 4.11
CA PRO A 270 6.04 -1.05 5.04
C PRO A 270 5.87 0.44 4.68
N ASN A 271 6.82 1.04 3.99
CA ASN A 271 6.79 2.48 3.71
C ASN A 271 7.21 2.85 2.28
N ARG A 272 6.83 4.06 1.84
CA ARG A 272 7.04 4.56 0.48
C ARG A 272 8.51 4.77 0.13
N THR A 273 9.32 5.20 1.08
CA THR A 273 10.75 5.49 0.82
C THR A 273 11.51 4.19 0.53
N SER A 274 11.24 3.10 1.29
CA SER A 274 11.79 1.76 0.98
C SER A 274 11.32 1.28 -0.38
N THR A 275 10.04 1.50 -0.67
CA THR A 275 9.42 1.06 -1.92
C THR A 275 10.08 1.74 -3.12
N ASN A 276 10.36 3.06 -3.04
CA ASN A 276 11.09 3.79 -4.08
C ASN A 276 12.52 3.27 -4.27
N ALA A 277 13.26 3.07 -3.18
CA ALA A 277 14.64 2.59 -3.24
C ALA A 277 14.74 1.15 -3.80
N MET A 278 13.78 0.30 -3.46
CA MET A 278 13.72 -1.07 -3.99
C MET A 278 13.29 -1.09 -5.46
N PHE A 279 12.37 -0.21 -5.86
CA PHE A 279 11.99 -0.02 -7.25
C PHE A 279 13.23 0.33 -8.11
N GLU A 280 14.03 1.33 -7.69
CA GLU A 280 15.28 1.69 -8.38
C GLU A 280 16.28 0.52 -8.47
N THR A 281 16.34 -0.31 -7.43
CA THR A 281 17.19 -1.49 -7.41
C THR A 281 16.71 -2.52 -8.43
N PHE A 282 15.40 -2.75 -8.50
CA PHE A 282 14.83 -3.73 -9.44
C PHE A 282 14.86 -3.27 -10.89
N GLU A 283 14.76 -1.96 -11.17
CA GLU A 283 14.99 -1.43 -12.52
C GLU A 283 16.42 -1.72 -13.04
N LYS A 284 17.40 -1.83 -12.15
CA LYS A 284 18.76 -2.20 -12.53
C LYS A 284 18.95 -3.71 -12.75
N ILE A 285 18.08 -4.53 -12.16
CA ILE A 285 18.13 -6.00 -12.22
C ILE A 285 17.32 -6.54 -13.39
N TYR A 286 16.11 -6.05 -13.56
CA TYR A 286 15.11 -6.57 -14.50
C TYR A 286 15.15 -5.80 -15.83
N PRO A 287 14.63 -6.39 -16.92
CA PRO A 287 14.51 -5.70 -18.19
C PRO A 287 13.68 -4.41 -18.09
N GLU A 288 13.97 -3.49 -18.98
CA GLU A 288 13.28 -2.20 -19.07
C GLU A 288 11.76 -2.38 -19.16
N ASN A 289 11.01 -1.47 -18.53
CA ASN A 289 9.54 -1.45 -18.50
C ASN A 289 8.84 -2.68 -17.87
N THR A 290 9.58 -3.58 -17.20
CA THR A 290 9.00 -4.74 -16.52
C THR A 290 8.70 -4.53 -15.05
N VAL A 291 9.24 -3.47 -14.46
CA VAL A 291 9.08 -3.14 -13.04
C VAL A 291 8.07 -2.02 -12.86
N GLY A 292 7.07 -2.23 -12.02
CA GLY A 292 6.08 -1.21 -11.64
C GLY A 292 6.24 -0.75 -10.19
N LEU A 293 5.97 0.54 -9.95
CA LEU A 293 5.94 1.16 -8.62
C LEU A 293 4.50 1.44 -8.22
N LEU A 294 4.03 0.90 -7.08
CA LEU A 294 2.65 1.04 -6.65
C LEU A 294 2.53 1.51 -5.20
N HIS A 295 2.29 2.78 -5.00
CA HIS A 295 1.88 3.39 -3.73
C HIS A 295 1.19 4.73 -3.99
N SER A 296 0.59 5.34 -2.98
CA SER A 296 -0.27 6.52 -3.11
C SER A 296 0.39 7.75 -3.78
N SER A 297 1.72 7.89 -3.74
CA SER A 297 2.48 8.96 -4.41
C SER A 297 3.43 8.44 -5.50
N GLY A 298 3.28 7.18 -5.93
CA GLY A 298 4.16 6.55 -6.93
C GLY A 298 4.20 7.29 -8.26
N MET A 299 3.05 7.76 -8.75
CA MET A 299 2.98 8.56 -9.98
C MET A 299 3.85 9.83 -9.89
N PHE A 300 3.76 10.55 -8.77
CA PHE A 300 4.54 11.79 -8.59
C PHE A 300 6.03 11.52 -8.56
N TYR A 301 6.43 10.42 -7.89
CA TYR A 301 7.82 9.99 -7.86
C TYR A 301 8.36 9.64 -9.25
N LEU A 302 7.60 8.94 -10.07
CA LEU A 302 7.99 8.58 -11.43
C LEU A 302 8.13 9.80 -12.34
N LEU A 303 7.24 10.80 -12.20
CA LEU A 303 7.34 12.07 -12.94
C LEU A 303 8.57 12.89 -12.55
N ASP A 304 9.03 12.82 -11.29
CA ASP A 304 10.26 13.50 -10.86
C ASP A 304 11.53 12.84 -11.39
N LYS A 305 11.50 11.52 -11.46
CA LYS A 305 12.67 10.71 -11.80
C LYS A 305 13.00 10.75 -13.29
N ASN A 306 11.99 10.76 -14.14
CA ASN A 306 12.16 10.57 -15.57
C ASN A 306 12.06 11.90 -16.33
N ASN A 307 13.07 12.15 -17.20
CA ASN A 307 13.02 13.23 -18.19
C ASN A 307 12.34 12.80 -19.50
N GLU A 308 11.64 11.67 -19.49
CA GLU A 308 10.98 11.07 -20.64
C GLU A 308 9.59 11.64 -20.88
N ASP A 309 8.92 11.16 -21.94
CA ASP A 309 7.55 11.54 -22.28
C ASP A 309 6.58 11.19 -21.12
N ASP A 310 6.06 12.21 -20.47
CA ASP A 310 5.13 12.11 -19.34
C ASP A 310 3.88 11.26 -19.65
N HIS A 311 3.48 11.15 -20.93
CA HIS A 311 2.36 10.29 -21.36
C HIS A 311 2.70 8.80 -21.23
N SER A 312 3.95 8.42 -21.53
CA SER A 312 4.42 7.04 -21.34
C SER A 312 4.37 6.66 -19.87
N ILE A 313 4.84 7.53 -18.97
CA ILE A 313 4.86 7.32 -17.52
C ILE A 313 3.43 7.11 -16.98
N ILE A 314 2.47 7.93 -17.42
CA ILE A 314 1.07 7.78 -16.99
C ILE A 314 0.53 6.41 -17.42
N LYS A 315 0.77 5.98 -18.66
CA LYS A 315 0.31 4.70 -19.18
C LYS A 315 0.92 3.54 -18.40
N GLU A 316 2.21 3.59 -18.11
CA GLU A 316 2.91 2.57 -17.31
C GLU A 316 2.41 2.50 -15.88
N TYR A 317 2.15 3.65 -15.27
CA TYR A 317 1.57 3.69 -13.92
C TYR A 317 0.15 3.12 -13.88
N GLU A 318 -0.68 3.41 -14.89
CA GLU A 318 -2.01 2.80 -15.00
C GLU A 318 -1.92 1.27 -15.19
N SER A 319 -0.98 0.77 -16.01
CA SER A 319 -0.70 -0.67 -16.12
C SER A 319 -0.32 -1.26 -14.75
N THR A 320 0.54 -0.57 -14.00
CA THR A 320 0.93 -0.98 -12.64
C THR A 320 -0.27 -1.02 -11.68
N LYS A 321 -1.15 -0.01 -11.71
CA LYS A 321 -2.39 0.02 -10.90
C LYS A 321 -3.36 -1.10 -11.24
N MET A 322 -3.35 -1.55 -12.49
CA MET A 322 -4.12 -2.73 -12.94
C MET A 322 -3.42 -4.04 -12.58
N LEU A 323 -2.30 -3.99 -11.89
CA LEU A 323 -1.49 -5.15 -11.51
C LEU A 323 -0.98 -5.94 -12.75
N ALA A 324 -0.72 -5.27 -13.87
CA ALA A 324 -0.31 -5.93 -15.11
C ALA A 324 1.20 -6.23 -15.15
N LYS A 325 2.04 -5.42 -14.51
CA LYS A 325 3.51 -5.56 -14.54
C LYS A 325 4.00 -6.91 -13.98
N PRO A 326 4.99 -7.55 -14.61
CA PRO A 326 5.55 -8.82 -14.13
C PRO A 326 6.27 -8.71 -12.78
N VAL A 327 6.82 -7.54 -12.46
CA VAL A 327 7.39 -7.22 -11.14
C VAL A 327 6.75 -5.93 -10.64
N THR A 328 6.20 -5.95 -9.44
CA THR A 328 5.61 -4.75 -8.83
C THR A 328 6.18 -4.55 -7.43
N VAL A 329 6.79 -3.39 -7.19
CA VAL A 329 7.21 -2.97 -5.85
C VAL A 329 6.12 -2.09 -5.26
N THR A 330 5.64 -2.45 -4.06
CA THR A 330 4.41 -1.85 -3.53
C THR A 330 4.43 -1.70 -2.01
N THR A 331 3.61 -0.78 -1.50
CA THR A 331 3.27 -0.76 -0.08
C THR A 331 2.11 -1.72 0.23
N ALA A 332 2.07 -2.25 1.45
CA ALA A 332 1.13 -3.29 1.85
C ALA A 332 -0.35 -2.92 1.65
N ASP A 333 -0.72 -1.65 1.88
CA ASP A 333 -2.09 -1.15 1.74
C ASP A 333 -2.67 -1.28 0.32
N GLN A 334 -1.83 -1.41 -0.70
CA GLN A 334 -2.30 -1.58 -2.07
C GLN A 334 -2.83 -2.99 -2.35
N LEU A 335 -2.38 -3.98 -1.59
CA LEU A 335 -2.73 -5.38 -1.78
C LEU A 335 -3.55 -5.95 -0.61
N PHE A 336 -3.11 -5.73 0.63
CA PHE A 336 -3.64 -6.44 1.79
C PHE A 336 -4.93 -5.84 2.37
N THR A 337 -5.31 -4.63 1.98
CA THR A 337 -6.64 -4.10 2.29
C THR A 337 -7.77 -4.90 1.62
N ALA A 338 -7.46 -5.72 0.61
CA ALA A 338 -8.41 -6.59 -0.06
C ALA A 338 -9.06 -7.64 0.86
N VAL A 339 -8.45 -7.94 2.01
CA VAL A 339 -9.02 -8.81 3.06
C VAL A 339 -10.36 -8.30 3.58
N PHE A 340 -10.57 -6.99 3.56
CA PHE A 340 -11.85 -6.36 3.95
C PHE A 340 -12.94 -6.48 2.89
N LYS A 341 -12.72 -7.21 1.81
CA LYS A 341 -13.69 -7.59 0.77
C LYS A 341 -14.49 -6.43 0.18
N TYR A 342 -13.87 -5.25 0.08
CA TYR A 342 -14.47 -4.11 -0.61
C TYR A 342 -14.66 -4.41 -2.11
N PHE A 343 -15.48 -3.60 -2.77
CA PHE A 343 -15.78 -3.80 -4.19
C PHE A 343 -14.52 -3.98 -5.05
N ALA A 344 -14.53 -5.01 -5.91
CA ALA A 344 -13.44 -5.41 -6.80
C ALA A 344 -12.17 -5.99 -6.11
N TYR A 345 -12.26 -6.44 -4.84
CA TYR A 345 -11.17 -7.14 -4.17
C TYR A 345 -10.78 -8.44 -4.89
N GLU A 346 -11.72 -9.06 -5.59
CA GLU A 346 -11.55 -10.33 -6.31
C GLU A 346 -10.45 -10.22 -7.38
N LYS A 347 -10.28 -9.06 -8.02
CA LYS A 347 -9.20 -8.85 -8.98
C LYS A 347 -7.81 -8.97 -8.34
N ILE A 348 -7.66 -8.53 -7.08
CA ILE A 348 -6.41 -8.65 -6.32
C ILE A 348 -6.18 -10.12 -6.00
N TYR A 349 -7.16 -10.81 -5.43
CA TYR A 349 -7.06 -12.22 -5.07
C TYR A 349 -6.77 -13.12 -6.26
N ALA A 350 -7.46 -12.91 -7.39
CA ALA A 350 -7.22 -13.62 -8.63
C ALA A 350 -5.79 -13.39 -9.15
N THR A 351 -5.27 -12.15 -9.04
CA THR A 351 -3.89 -11.83 -9.45
C THR A 351 -2.86 -12.47 -8.51
N LEU A 352 -3.05 -12.37 -7.21
CA LEU A 352 -2.13 -12.97 -6.23
C LEU A 352 -2.05 -14.49 -6.36
N SER A 353 -3.14 -15.15 -6.79
CA SER A 353 -3.21 -16.61 -6.92
C SER A 353 -2.14 -17.22 -7.83
N TYR A 354 -1.64 -16.50 -8.81
CA TYR A 354 -0.58 -16.94 -9.72
C TYR A 354 0.74 -16.17 -9.53
N SER A 355 0.87 -15.48 -8.39
CA SER A 355 2.01 -14.62 -8.10
C SER A 355 2.88 -15.17 -6.98
N ASP A 356 4.12 -14.69 -6.94
CA ASP A 356 5.07 -14.83 -5.85
C ASP A 356 5.09 -13.51 -5.08
N ILE A 357 4.74 -13.56 -3.80
CA ILE A 357 4.62 -12.38 -2.95
C ILE A 357 5.77 -12.38 -1.95
N ILE A 358 6.60 -11.35 -2.00
CA ILE A 358 7.71 -11.14 -1.06
C ILE A 358 7.29 -10.04 -0.08
N ILE A 359 7.32 -10.32 1.21
CA ILE A 359 7.06 -9.33 2.26
C ILE A 359 8.39 -9.08 2.97
N ASP A 360 8.92 -7.87 2.83
CA ASP A 360 10.18 -7.48 3.46
C ASP A 360 9.92 -6.59 4.67
N GLU A 361 10.70 -6.84 5.73
CA GLU A 361 10.65 -6.13 7.02
C GLU A 361 9.25 -6.19 7.67
N ILE A 362 8.69 -7.42 7.84
CA ILE A 362 7.36 -7.65 8.42
C ILE A 362 7.18 -7.02 9.81
N GLN A 363 8.25 -6.95 10.60
CA GLN A 363 8.23 -6.31 11.92
C GLN A 363 8.01 -4.78 11.86
N GLY A 364 8.11 -4.18 10.69
CA GLY A 364 7.83 -2.74 10.48
C GLY A 364 6.34 -2.41 10.34
N PHE A 365 5.45 -3.41 10.44
CA PHE A 365 4.00 -3.23 10.37
C PHE A 365 3.38 -3.25 11.77
N SER A 366 2.32 -2.46 11.97
CA SER A 366 1.52 -2.48 13.20
C SER A 366 0.56 -3.69 13.24
N PRO A 367 -0.04 -4.03 14.41
CA PRO A 367 -1.07 -5.07 14.49
C PRO A 367 -2.20 -4.88 13.48
N GLN A 368 -2.67 -3.62 13.27
CA GLN A 368 -3.70 -3.27 12.29
C GLN A 368 -3.32 -3.63 10.85
N GLN A 369 -2.04 -3.80 10.56
CA GLN A 369 -1.52 -4.19 9.25
C GLN A 369 -1.17 -5.68 9.19
N ILE A 370 -0.55 -6.21 10.25
CA ILE A 370 -0.09 -7.62 10.31
C ILE A 370 -1.26 -8.58 10.25
N VAL A 371 -2.31 -8.38 11.06
CA VAL A 371 -3.47 -9.27 11.10
C VAL A 371 -4.15 -9.38 9.73
N PRO A 372 -4.48 -8.29 9.02
CA PRO A 372 -4.95 -8.36 7.64
C PRO A 372 -4.00 -9.09 6.67
N ILE A 373 -2.69 -8.89 6.82
CA ILE A 373 -1.68 -9.58 6.00
C ILE A 373 -1.78 -11.10 6.22
N LEU A 374 -1.80 -11.56 7.48
CA LEU A 374 -1.89 -12.98 7.83
C LEU A 374 -3.17 -13.63 7.31
N HIS A 375 -4.32 -12.96 7.49
CA HIS A 375 -5.60 -13.44 6.97
C HIS A 375 -5.60 -13.53 5.44
N GLN A 376 -5.03 -12.54 4.74
CA GLN A 376 -4.96 -12.60 3.27
C GLN A 376 -3.98 -13.68 2.79
N ILE A 377 -2.86 -13.91 3.47
CA ILE A 377 -1.96 -15.05 3.21
C ILE A 377 -2.76 -16.35 3.29
N LYS A 378 -3.53 -16.56 4.37
CA LYS A 378 -4.38 -17.73 4.58
C LYS A 378 -5.36 -17.97 3.42
N GLU A 379 -6.03 -16.93 2.97
CA GLU A 379 -7.02 -17.04 1.89
C GLU A 379 -6.37 -17.26 0.53
N THR A 380 -5.32 -16.49 0.18
CA THR A 380 -4.74 -16.52 -1.17
C THR A 380 -3.78 -17.70 -1.39
N LYS A 381 -3.16 -18.25 -0.35
CA LYS A 381 -2.43 -19.55 -0.46
C LYS A 381 -3.34 -20.67 -0.96
N LYS A 382 -4.59 -20.72 -0.48
CA LYS A 382 -5.58 -21.71 -0.96
C LYS A 382 -5.91 -21.55 -2.46
N LEU A 383 -5.66 -20.36 -3.00
CA LEU A 383 -5.82 -20.05 -4.42
C LEU A 383 -4.55 -20.27 -5.24
N GLY A 384 -3.41 -20.58 -4.62
CA GLY A 384 -2.15 -20.85 -5.31
C GLY A 384 -1.07 -19.76 -5.20
N ALA A 385 -1.28 -18.70 -4.40
CA ALA A 385 -0.26 -17.71 -4.08
C ALA A 385 0.91 -18.35 -3.33
N ARG A 386 2.15 -17.86 -3.58
CA ARG A 386 3.35 -18.26 -2.83
C ARG A 386 3.91 -17.06 -2.09
N TYR A 387 4.47 -17.31 -0.91
CA TYR A 387 4.96 -16.28 -0.02
C TYR A 387 6.40 -16.52 0.42
N LEU A 388 7.21 -15.46 0.32
CA LEU A 388 8.53 -15.34 0.93
C LEU A 388 8.50 -14.14 1.89
N ILE A 389 8.67 -14.41 3.17
CA ILE A 389 8.82 -13.37 4.18
C ILE A 389 10.30 -13.20 4.49
N ILE A 390 10.81 -11.97 4.46
CA ILE A 390 12.20 -11.66 4.75
C ILE A 390 12.24 -10.60 5.83
N THR A 391 12.98 -10.84 6.92
CA THR A 391 13.06 -9.90 8.03
C THR A 391 14.39 -9.99 8.76
N ALA A 392 14.79 -8.94 9.47
CA ALA A 392 15.95 -8.97 10.35
C ALA A 392 15.62 -9.55 11.72
N THR A 393 14.39 -9.35 12.19
CA THR A 393 13.86 -9.86 13.46
C THR A 393 12.43 -10.35 13.25
N LEU A 394 12.01 -11.36 13.99
CA LEU A 394 10.66 -11.91 13.88
C LEU A 394 10.05 -12.06 15.28
N PRO A 395 9.02 -11.27 15.64
CA PRO A 395 8.24 -11.45 16.84
C PRO A 395 7.70 -12.88 16.99
N GLN A 396 7.73 -13.43 18.21
CA GLN A 396 7.31 -14.81 18.46
C GLN A 396 5.83 -15.02 18.07
N LEU A 397 4.96 -14.06 18.38
CA LEU A 397 3.55 -14.12 18.01
C LEU A 397 3.36 -14.26 16.49
N ILE A 398 4.11 -13.50 15.68
CA ILE A 398 4.02 -13.57 14.21
C ILE A 398 4.62 -14.88 13.68
N LYS A 399 5.65 -15.40 14.34
CA LYS A 399 6.27 -16.68 13.98
C LYS A 399 5.28 -17.83 14.13
N GLU A 400 4.58 -17.89 15.25
CA GLU A 400 3.55 -18.90 15.52
C GLU A 400 2.44 -18.86 14.47
N GLU A 401 1.95 -17.68 14.12
CA GLU A 401 0.97 -17.51 13.06
C GLU A 401 1.47 -18.02 11.69
N PHE A 402 2.73 -17.74 11.32
CA PHE A 402 3.29 -18.27 10.08
C PHE A 402 3.36 -19.80 10.07
N GLU A 403 3.76 -20.40 11.19
CA GLU A 403 3.81 -21.87 11.34
C GLU A 403 2.41 -22.48 11.20
N GLU A 404 1.38 -21.88 11.81
CA GLU A 404 -0.02 -22.30 11.65
C GLU A 404 -0.53 -22.15 10.19
N LEU A 405 -0.06 -21.14 9.49
CA LEU A 405 -0.36 -20.94 8.07
C LEU A 405 0.41 -21.88 7.13
N GLY A 406 1.27 -22.74 7.66
CA GLY A 406 2.12 -23.62 6.86
C GLY A 406 3.16 -22.84 6.05
N VAL A 407 3.76 -21.84 6.68
CA VAL A 407 4.95 -21.13 6.20
C VAL A 407 6.12 -21.59 7.04
N ASP A 408 7.12 -22.21 6.42
CA ASP A 408 8.28 -22.72 7.14
C ASP A 408 9.16 -21.58 7.64
N VAL A 409 9.38 -21.50 8.95
CA VAL A 409 10.16 -20.43 9.56
C VAL A 409 11.61 -20.85 9.82
N PHE A 410 12.56 -20.08 9.28
CA PHE A 410 14.00 -20.30 9.44
C PHE A 410 14.63 -19.14 10.23
N SER A 411 14.59 -19.23 11.56
CA SER A 411 14.97 -18.13 12.46
C SER A 411 16.34 -18.26 13.12
N ASN A 412 16.95 -19.44 13.18
CA ASN A 412 18.07 -19.71 14.08
C ASN A 412 19.42 -19.94 13.38
N ARG A 413 19.80 -19.10 12.39
CA ARG A 413 21.13 -19.21 11.79
C ARG A 413 22.07 -18.13 12.28
N PRO A 414 23.31 -18.48 12.67
CA PRO A 414 24.35 -17.50 12.90
C PRO A 414 24.51 -16.66 11.63
N SER A 415 24.33 -15.35 11.74
CA SER A 415 24.62 -14.46 10.64
C SER A 415 26.13 -14.46 10.38
N THR A 416 26.52 -14.24 9.13
CA THR A 416 27.95 -14.08 8.77
C THR A 416 28.61 -12.93 9.53
N TYR A 417 27.82 -12.07 10.15
CA TYR A 417 28.25 -10.89 10.90
C TYR A 417 28.03 -10.99 12.41
N ASP A 418 27.54 -12.13 12.94
CA ASP A 418 27.31 -12.31 14.39
C ASP A 418 28.61 -12.23 15.20
N HIS A 419 29.76 -12.47 14.55
CA HIS A 419 31.07 -12.35 15.16
C HIS A 419 31.59 -10.90 15.25
N ILE A 420 30.98 -9.95 14.51
CA ILE A 420 31.43 -8.55 14.52
C ILE A 420 30.73 -7.79 15.65
N LEU A 421 31.52 -7.27 16.57
CA LEU A 421 31.05 -6.46 17.69
C LEU A 421 30.86 -5.00 17.23
N ARG A 422 29.60 -4.64 16.91
CA ARG A 422 29.29 -3.35 16.28
C ARG A 422 28.76 -2.29 17.24
N HIS A 423 27.94 -2.71 18.21
CA HIS A 423 27.11 -1.80 19.01
C HIS A 423 27.48 -1.90 20.47
N LYS A 424 28.30 -0.98 20.94
CA LYS A 424 28.68 -0.80 22.34
C LYS A 424 27.72 0.18 22.97
N VAL A 425 26.85 -0.30 23.87
CA VAL A 425 25.65 0.41 24.33
C VAL A 425 25.85 1.00 25.71
N LYS A 426 25.45 2.26 25.86
CA LYS A 426 25.32 2.95 27.15
C LYS A 426 23.86 3.39 27.35
N ILE A 427 23.21 2.91 28.40
CA ILE A 427 21.92 3.40 28.85
C ILE A 427 22.17 4.56 29.82
N GLU A 428 21.74 5.75 29.46
CA GLU A 428 21.83 6.95 30.30
C GLU A 428 20.57 7.02 31.19
N LYS A 429 20.69 6.36 32.37
CA LYS A 429 19.59 6.23 33.32
C LYS A 429 19.10 7.60 33.80
N ASP A 430 17.79 7.73 33.95
CA ASP A 430 17.10 8.92 34.43
C ASP A 430 17.36 10.21 33.64
N LYS A 431 18.13 10.14 32.51
CA LYS A 431 18.41 11.30 31.66
C LYS A 431 17.51 11.36 30.45
N SER A 432 17.07 12.59 30.16
CA SER A 432 16.43 12.93 28.89
C SER A 432 17.46 13.16 27.79
N ILE A 433 17.04 13.13 26.53
CA ILE A 433 17.89 13.42 25.39
C ILE A 433 18.48 14.85 25.44
N PHE A 434 17.78 15.80 26.05
CA PHE A 434 18.24 17.17 26.22
C PHE A 434 19.41 17.32 27.20
N GLU A 435 19.56 16.39 28.14
CA GLU A 435 20.67 16.36 29.11
C GLU A 435 21.93 15.73 28.53
N LEU A 436 21.85 15.14 27.32
CA LEU A 436 22.99 14.61 26.58
C LEU A 436 23.61 15.61 25.62
N GLU A 437 23.17 16.89 25.62
CA GLU A 437 23.66 17.94 24.73
C GLU A 437 25.18 18.02 24.67
N ASP A 438 25.86 18.13 25.83
CA ASP A 438 27.32 18.24 25.92
C ASP A 438 28.01 16.99 25.35
N GLN A 439 27.45 15.80 25.56
CA GLN A 439 27.98 14.57 24.98
C GLN A 439 27.81 14.53 23.46
N ILE A 440 26.64 14.95 22.93
CA ILE A 440 26.38 15.05 21.50
C ILE A 440 27.38 16.01 20.86
N LEU A 441 27.57 17.19 21.44
CA LEU A 441 28.44 18.24 20.88
C LEU A 441 29.93 17.90 20.96
N SER A 442 30.38 17.21 22.02
CA SER A 442 31.78 16.81 22.21
C SER A 442 32.19 15.53 21.48
N SER A 443 31.24 14.68 21.08
CA SER A 443 31.52 13.44 20.36
C SER A 443 32.11 13.70 18.98
N GLN A 444 33.06 12.86 18.57
CA GLN A 444 33.73 12.95 17.26
C GLN A 444 33.04 12.05 16.21
N GLY A 445 33.13 12.45 14.95
CA GLY A 445 32.55 11.69 13.84
C GLY A 445 31.15 12.17 13.44
N ASN A 446 30.51 11.43 12.58
CA ASN A 446 29.14 11.70 12.15
C ASN A 446 28.14 11.15 13.18
N ILE A 447 27.29 12.02 13.69
CA ILE A 447 26.38 11.73 14.77
C ILE A 447 24.94 11.71 14.26
N LEU A 448 24.24 10.64 14.57
CA LEU A 448 22.81 10.51 14.34
C LEU A 448 22.07 10.63 15.68
N VAL A 449 21.17 11.58 15.78
CA VAL A 449 20.29 11.73 16.95
C VAL A 449 18.88 11.37 16.54
N ILE A 450 18.29 10.32 17.13
CA ILE A 450 16.93 9.88 16.82
C ILE A 450 16.03 10.05 18.03
N VAL A 451 15.01 10.88 17.88
CA VAL A 451 13.99 11.12 18.92
C VAL A 451 12.62 10.59 18.50
N ASN A 452 11.72 10.42 19.46
CA ASN A 452 10.45 9.72 19.23
C ASN A 452 9.38 10.62 18.60
N ASN A 453 9.48 11.92 18.70
CA ASN A 453 8.49 12.84 18.13
C ASN A 453 9.11 14.09 17.51
N VAL A 454 8.34 14.72 16.63
CA VAL A 454 8.82 15.88 15.85
C VAL A 454 9.11 17.10 16.72
N THR A 455 8.29 17.34 17.74
CA THR A 455 8.48 18.52 18.62
C THR A 455 9.80 18.44 19.38
N THR A 456 10.12 17.26 19.93
CA THR A 456 11.43 17.04 20.58
C THR A 456 12.58 17.21 19.59
N ALA A 457 12.42 16.77 18.34
CA ALA A 457 13.44 16.96 17.30
C ALA A 457 13.69 18.45 17.02
N GLN A 458 12.64 19.23 16.89
CA GLN A 458 12.70 20.67 16.64
C GLN A 458 13.36 21.43 17.81
N GLU A 459 12.91 21.17 19.04
CA GLU A 459 13.47 21.77 20.25
C GLU A 459 14.95 21.43 20.46
N LEU A 460 15.31 20.16 20.25
CA LEU A 460 16.70 19.71 20.39
C LEU A 460 17.59 20.32 19.29
N PHE A 461 17.13 20.36 18.05
CA PHE A 461 17.84 21.00 16.95
C PHE A 461 18.13 22.46 17.25
N GLU A 462 17.14 23.23 17.70
CA GLU A 462 17.32 24.63 18.08
C GLU A 462 18.32 24.79 19.24
N LYS A 463 18.29 23.90 20.22
CA LYS A 463 19.20 23.90 21.36
C LYS A 463 20.63 23.63 20.92
N LEU A 464 20.89 22.59 20.13
CA LEU A 464 22.21 22.22 19.63
C LEU A 464 22.82 23.29 18.73
N ARG A 465 22.01 23.97 17.91
CA ARG A 465 22.44 24.97 16.96
C ARG A 465 22.96 26.24 17.61
N LYS A 466 22.39 26.65 18.74
CA LYS A 466 22.76 27.90 19.45
C LYS A 466 24.22 27.94 19.87
N ASN A 467 24.83 26.83 20.14
CA ASN A 467 26.10 26.72 20.83
C ASN A 467 27.22 26.11 19.99
N ASN A 468 27.08 25.93 18.64
CA ASN A 468 28.07 25.14 17.90
C ASN A 468 28.41 25.66 16.50
N LEU A 469 29.69 25.42 16.12
CA LEU A 469 30.23 25.67 14.78
C LEU A 469 30.12 24.46 13.84
N ARG A 470 29.62 23.31 14.30
CA ARG A 470 29.44 22.08 13.48
C ARG A 470 28.23 22.23 12.56
N ALA A 471 28.26 21.50 11.45
CA ALA A 471 27.08 21.36 10.59
C ALA A 471 26.02 20.51 11.29
N ILE A 472 24.91 21.12 11.65
CA ILE A 472 23.75 20.46 12.26
C ILE A 472 22.56 20.61 11.33
N ASP A 473 21.87 19.52 11.06
CA ASP A 473 20.64 19.52 10.24
C ASP A 473 19.53 18.69 10.89
N ILE A 474 18.32 18.86 10.39
CA ILE A 474 17.13 18.20 10.94
C ILE A 474 16.27 17.55 9.83
N LEU A 475 15.73 16.35 10.11
CA LEU A 475 14.83 15.65 9.20
C LEU A 475 13.68 14.98 9.96
N HIS A 476 12.44 15.34 9.62
CA HIS A 476 11.22 14.73 10.18
C HIS A 476 10.01 14.88 9.26
N GLY A 477 8.88 14.29 9.64
CA GLY A 477 7.68 14.19 8.82
C GLY A 477 6.94 15.50 8.54
N ARG A 478 7.20 16.60 9.31
CA ARG A 478 6.49 17.89 9.16
C ARG A 478 7.19 18.89 8.23
N PHE A 479 8.07 18.42 7.34
CA PHE A 479 8.53 19.20 6.19
C PHE A 479 7.57 19.04 5.01
N VAL A 480 7.43 20.08 4.17
CA VAL A 480 6.76 19.92 2.87
C VAL A 480 7.49 18.90 2.02
N TRP A 481 6.76 18.17 1.21
CA TRP A 481 7.30 16.99 0.51
C TRP A 481 8.56 17.28 -0.31
N LYS A 482 8.60 18.44 -0.98
CA LYS A 482 9.77 18.85 -1.76
C LYS A 482 11.02 19.04 -0.88
N GLU A 483 10.90 19.75 0.23
CA GLU A 483 12.03 19.98 1.14
C GLU A 483 12.45 18.70 1.86
N ARG A 484 11.48 17.86 2.23
CA ARG A 484 11.74 16.56 2.82
C ARG A 484 12.56 15.68 1.89
N GLY A 485 12.20 15.59 0.59
CA GLY A 485 12.96 14.84 -0.41
C GLY A 485 14.41 15.32 -0.52
N HIS A 486 14.63 16.63 -0.56
CA HIS A 486 15.99 17.21 -0.58
C HIS A 486 16.79 16.86 0.70
N LYS A 487 16.15 16.87 1.87
CA LYS A 487 16.81 16.51 3.14
C LYS A 487 17.11 15.01 3.21
N GLU A 488 16.22 14.15 2.72
CA GLU A 488 16.46 12.70 2.61
C GLU A 488 17.65 12.37 1.68
N GLU A 489 17.80 13.12 0.60
CA GLU A 489 18.98 13.00 -0.27
C GLU A 489 20.25 13.54 0.41
N LYS A 490 20.13 14.67 1.09
CA LYS A 490 21.24 15.31 1.81
C LYS A 490 21.78 14.40 2.93
N ILE A 491 20.92 13.74 3.72
CA ILE A 491 21.36 12.85 4.80
C ILE A 491 22.11 11.61 4.26
N LYS A 492 21.75 11.08 3.08
CA LYS A 492 22.47 10.00 2.39
C LYS A 492 23.87 10.43 1.96
N ASN A 493 24.01 11.65 1.46
CA ASN A 493 25.25 12.17 0.92
C ASN A 493 26.20 12.70 1.99
N TYR A 494 25.73 12.97 3.20
CA TYR A 494 26.52 13.52 4.30
C TYR A 494 27.58 12.57 4.84
N GLN A 495 27.51 11.29 4.53
CA GLN A 495 28.56 10.29 4.85
C GLN A 495 29.97 10.69 4.34
N LYS A 496 30.04 11.60 3.38
CA LYS A 496 31.30 12.11 2.80
C LYS A 496 31.89 13.29 3.59
N SER A 497 31.12 13.92 4.48
CA SER A 497 31.57 15.01 5.34
C SER A 497 31.90 14.48 6.73
N LYS A 498 33.02 14.90 7.32
CA LYS A 498 33.38 14.50 8.69
C LYS A 498 32.71 15.45 9.69
N ASN A 499 32.23 14.90 10.81
CA ASN A 499 31.68 15.65 11.94
C ASN A 499 30.32 16.36 11.74
N ALA A 500 29.38 15.76 11.00
CA ALA A 500 27.99 16.23 10.93
C ALA A 500 27.13 15.68 12.05
N ILE A 501 26.11 16.46 12.47
CA ILE A 501 25.07 16.04 13.39
C ILE A 501 23.73 16.10 12.66
N TRP A 502 22.98 15.02 12.68
CA TRP A 502 21.62 14.97 12.17
C TRP A 502 20.64 14.66 13.30
N VAL A 503 19.69 15.54 13.50
CA VAL A 503 18.55 15.30 14.41
C VAL A 503 17.39 14.81 13.57
N THR A 504 16.80 13.67 13.94
CA THR A 504 15.74 13.06 13.15
C THR A 504 14.74 12.29 14.01
N THR A 505 13.67 11.85 13.40
CA THR A 505 12.67 10.96 14.00
C THR A 505 12.74 9.57 13.37
N GLN A 506 11.72 8.72 13.57
CA GLN A 506 11.64 7.36 13.03
C GLN A 506 11.82 7.25 11.50
N LEU A 507 11.81 8.35 10.77
CA LEU A 507 11.97 8.34 9.30
C LEU A 507 13.23 7.62 8.82
N VAL A 508 14.28 7.61 9.63
CA VAL A 508 15.55 6.98 9.25
C VAL A 508 15.68 5.53 9.73
N GLU A 509 14.73 5.02 10.52
CA GLU A 509 14.72 3.62 10.99
C GLU A 509 14.59 2.65 9.82
N ALA A 510 13.73 2.96 8.87
CA ALA A 510 13.53 2.16 7.68
C ALA A 510 13.97 2.94 6.44
N SER A 511 14.58 2.25 5.46
CA SER A 511 14.66 2.70 4.06
C SER A 511 15.78 3.64 3.65
N ILE A 512 16.45 4.32 4.56
CA ILE A 512 17.58 5.17 4.20
C ILE A 512 18.88 4.39 4.44
N ASP A 513 19.65 4.17 3.37
CA ASP A 513 20.96 3.52 3.50
C ASP A 513 22.00 4.52 3.96
N ILE A 514 22.18 4.60 5.27
CA ILE A 514 23.13 5.49 5.95
C ILE A 514 24.01 4.70 6.92
N ASP A 515 25.24 5.15 7.13
CA ASP A 515 26.23 4.57 8.05
C ASP A 515 26.90 5.68 8.86
N TYR A 516 26.43 5.89 10.07
CA TYR A 516 26.93 6.88 11.02
C TYR A 516 27.90 6.26 12.03
N ASP A 517 28.64 7.11 12.75
CA ASP A 517 29.62 6.66 13.74
C ASP A 517 28.99 6.44 15.11
N ILE A 518 28.09 7.34 15.53
CA ILE A 518 27.51 7.37 16.87
C ILE A 518 26.00 7.65 16.77
N LEU A 519 25.23 6.94 17.59
CA LEU A 519 23.80 7.14 17.81
C LEU A 519 23.55 7.69 19.21
N PHE A 520 22.78 8.77 19.28
CA PHE A 520 22.05 9.18 20.47
C PHE A 520 20.57 8.98 20.20
N THR A 521 19.86 8.31 21.13
CA THR A 521 18.44 8.04 20.90
C THR A 521 17.66 8.09 22.19
N GLU A 522 16.39 8.49 22.12
CA GLU A 522 15.44 8.24 23.18
C GLU A 522 15.10 6.76 23.27
N ALA A 523 14.71 6.30 24.48
CA ALA A 523 14.17 4.94 24.69
C ALA A 523 12.95 4.71 23.81
N ALA A 524 12.90 3.54 23.17
CA ALA A 524 11.83 3.09 22.28
C ALA A 524 11.65 1.56 22.42
N THR A 525 10.72 0.98 21.70
CA THR A 525 10.57 -0.47 21.65
C THR A 525 11.77 -1.14 20.97
N ILE A 526 12.02 -2.40 21.29
CA ILE A 526 13.23 -3.12 20.87
C ILE A 526 13.38 -3.18 19.34
N ASP A 527 12.30 -3.35 18.60
CA ASP A 527 12.27 -3.37 17.14
C ASP A 527 12.75 -2.04 16.55
N SER A 528 12.25 -0.89 17.05
CA SER A 528 12.73 0.45 16.68
C SER A 528 14.20 0.64 17.06
N LEU A 529 14.62 0.27 18.28
CA LEU A 529 16.01 0.42 18.71
C LEU A 529 16.96 -0.40 17.83
N ILE A 530 16.60 -1.61 17.45
CA ILE A 530 17.41 -2.44 16.52
C ILE A 530 17.54 -1.76 15.15
N GLN A 531 16.45 -1.19 14.63
CA GLN A 531 16.48 -0.47 13.35
C GLN A 531 17.35 0.79 13.41
N ARG A 532 17.29 1.56 14.53
CA ARG A 532 18.16 2.72 14.80
C ARG A 532 19.63 2.31 14.88
N MET A 533 19.96 1.29 15.67
CA MET A 533 21.31 0.74 15.78
C MET A 533 21.82 0.25 14.41
N GLY A 534 20.93 -0.30 13.57
CA GLY A 534 21.25 -0.74 12.22
C GLY A 534 21.72 0.38 11.27
N ARG A 535 21.69 1.64 11.69
CA ARG A 535 22.22 2.81 10.97
C ARG A 535 23.64 3.19 11.41
N ILE A 536 24.19 2.47 12.37
CA ILE A 536 25.48 2.74 12.98
C ILE A 536 26.44 1.61 12.67
N TYR A 537 27.64 1.95 12.22
CA TYR A 537 28.70 0.97 11.95
C TYR A 537 28.26 -0.15 10.97
N ARG A 538 27.42 0.22 10.01
CA ARG A 538 26.65 -0.71 9.17
C ARG A 538 27.48 -1.49 8.17
N HIS A 539 28.38 -0.78 7.45
CA HIS A 539 29.17 -1.34 6.33
C HIS A 539 30.58 -1.71 6.73
N ARG A 540 30.90 -1.73 8.03
CA ARG A 540 32.25 -1.98 8.54
C ARG A 540 32.41 -3.44 8.93
N ASN A 541 33.55 -4.02 8.59
CA ASN A 541 33.84 -5.44 8.76
C ASN A 541 34.73 -5.76 10.00
N ASN A 542 35.11 -4.75 10.76
CA ASN A 542 35.92 -4.91 11.97
C ASN A 542 35.10 -4.59 13.21
N ASP A 543 35.51 -5.13 14.35
CA ASP A 543 34.91 -4.79 15.63
C ASP A 543 35.07 -3.31 15.95
N TYR A 544 34.06 -2.74 16.58
CA TYR A 544 34.11 -1.38 17.08
C TYR A 544 35.09 -1.30 18.27
N SER A 545 36.06 -0.41 18.22
CA SER A 545 37.14 -0.29 19.21
C SER A 545 37.04 0.97 20.10
N GLY A 546 36.03 1.81 19.89
CA GLY A 546 35.83 3.02 20.70
C GLY A 546 35.14 2.76 22.04
N ASP A 547 34.83 3.87 22.78
CA ASP A 547 34.17 3.75 24.10
C ASP A 547 32.73 3.30 23.97
N TYR A 548 31.86 4.15 23.46
CA TYR A 548 30.45 3.82 23.16
C TYR A 548 30.08 4.43 21.82
N ASN A 549 29.24 3.72 21.06
CA ASN A 549 28.66 4.27 19.83
C ASN A 549 27.13 4.29 19.83
N ILE A 550 26.51 3.76 20.89
CA ILE A 550 25.07 3.81 21.09
C ILE A 550 24.79 4.38 22.48
N TYR A 551 24.08 5.52 22.54
CA TYR A 551 23.63 6.16 23.77
C TYR A 551 22.09 6.19 23.76
N ILE A 552 21.46 5.62 24.80
CA ILE A 552 20.01 5.56 24.94
C ILE A 552 19.62 6.42 26.14
N ALA A 553 18.92 7.52 25.92
CA ALA A 553 18.31 8.33 26.96
C ALA A 553 17.04 7.63 27.47
N GLU A 554 17.04 7.20 28.73
CA GLU A 554 15.95 6.40 29.30
C GLU A 554 14.72 7.26 29.61
N ASN A 555 14.91 8.50 30.09
CA ASN A 555 13.82 9.38 30.45
C ASN A 555 13.23 10.06 29.21
N VAL A 556 11.97 9.76 28.91
CA VAL A 556 11.21 10.33 27.80
C VAL A 556 9.96 11.06 28.32
N ASP A 557 9.54 12.10 27.63
CA ASP A 557 8.31 12.83 27.95
C ASP A 557 7.08 11.99 27.54
N GLU A 558 6.45 11.34 28.53
CA GLU A 558 5.29 10.47 28.32
C GLU A 558 4.12 11.20 27.65
N SER A 559 3.95 12.48 27.88
CA SER A 559 2.86 13.25 27.26
C SER A 559 3.01 13.33 25.72
N ARG A 560 4.24 13.17 25.22
CA ARG A 560 4.58 13.26 23.79
C ARG A 560 4.75 11.90 23.12
N VAL A 561 4.93 10.82 23.89
CA VAL A 561 5.38 9.52 23.38
C VAL A 561 4.34 8.42 23.56
N LYS A 562 3.39 8.53 24.51
CA LYS A 562 2.38 7.51 24.82
C LYS A 562 1.53 7.02 23.63
N SER A 563 1.36 7.87 22.61
CA SER A 563 0.63 7.51 21.39
C SER A 563 1.53 6.88 20.30
N ILE A 564 2.84 6.77 20.55
CA ILE A 564 3.83 6.26 19.59
C ILE A 564 4.37 4.91 20.06
N TYR A 565 4.70 4.80 21.34
CA TYR A 565 5.24 3.59 21.96
C TYR A 565 4.52 3.30 23.28
N GLU A 566 4.07 2.07 23.43
CA GLU A 566 3.55 1.56 24.69
C GLU A 566 4.65 1.57 25.74
N LYS A 567 4.35 2.13 26.91
CA LYS A 567 5.34 2.34 27.97
C LYS A 567 5.93 1.02 28.46
N GLU A 568 5.08 0.05 28.71
CA GLU A 568 5.44 -1.28 29.24
C GLU A 568 6.40 -2.01 28.28
N LEU A 569 6.13 -1.97 26.99
CA LEU A 569 7.01 -2.56 25.96
C LEU A 569 8.35 -1.83 25.86
N ARG A 570 8.34 -0.50 25.95
CA ARG A 570 9.55 0.31 25.93
C ARG A 570 10.42 0.04 27.16
N ASP A 571 9.83 0.07 28.35
CA ASP A 571 10.56 -0.15 29.61
C ASP A 571 11.14 -1.57 29.66
N ALA A 572 10.37 -2.60 29.24
CA ALA A 572 10.85 -3.96 29.08
C ALA A 572 12.00 -4.05 28.08
N SER A 573 11.96 -3.32 26.98
CA SER A 573 13.02 -3.28 25.97
C SER A 573 14.34 -2.80 26.57
N ILE A 574 14.31 -1.71 27.33
CA ILE A 574 15.51 -1.16 27.99
C ILE A 574 16.05 -2.11 29.04
N GLU A 575 15.18 -2.70 29.88
CA GLU A 575 15.57 -3.67 30.90
C GLU A 575 16.25 -4.91 30.27
N LYS A 576 15.65 -5.48 29.21
CA LYS A 576 16.21 -6.66 28.54
C LYS A 576 17.52 -6.36 27.81
N ILE A 577 17.63 -5.18 27.17
CA ILE A 577 18.91 -4.74 26.59
C ILE A 577 19.97 -4.68 27.69
N SER A 578 19.68 -4.02 28.83
CA SER A 578 20.64 -3.87 29.93
C SER A 578 21.15 -5.21 30.43
N LYS A 579 20.28 -6.23 30.56
CA LYS A 579 20.62 -7.57 31.01
C LYS A 579 21.35 -8.41 29.96
N SER A 580 21.27 -8.05 28.70
CA SER A 580 21.81 -8.79 27.54
C SER A 580 23.15 -8.28 27.03
N LEU A 581 23.68 -7.21 27.62
CA LEU A 581 25.03 -6.70 27.32
C LEU A 581 26.09 -7.69 27.79
N ASP A 582 27.13 -7.90 26.98
CA ASP A 582 28.28 -8.71 27.43
C ASP A 582 29.20 -7.91 28.37
N GLU A 583 30.27 -8.57 28.85
CA GLU A 583 31.26 -7.98 29.81
C GLU A 583 31.89 -6.68 29.24
N ASN A 584 31.93 -6.51 27.94
CA ASN A 584 32.45 -5.32 27.24
C ASN A 584 31.36 -4.36 26.79
N LEU A 585 30.11 -4.55 27.25
CA LEU A 585 28.92 -3.72 26.97
C LEU A 585 28.46 -3.74 25.50
N PHE A 586 28.78 -4.82 24.77
CA PHE A 586 28.26 -5.02 23.43
C PHE A 586 26.90 -5.74 23.45
N LEU A 587 25.98 -5.26 22.60
CA LEU A 587 24.73 -5.95 22.28
C LEU A 587 24.87 -6.75 20.99
N LYS A 588 25.06 -8.05 21.11
CA LYS A 588 25.24 -8.98 19.99
C LYS A 588 23.95 -9.19 19.18
N SER A 589 24.07 -9.45 17.88
CA SER A 589 22.91 -9.65 16.99
C SER A 589 22.01 -10.80 17.44
N ALA A 590 22.57 -11.93 17.92
CA ALA A 590 21.78 -13.03 18.46
C ALA A 590 20.90 -12.56 19.63
N LYS A 591 21.48 -11.77 20.57
CA LYS A 591 20.73 -11.26 21.73
C LYS A 591 19.61 -10.31 21.36
N LYS A 592 19.79 -9.52 20.29
CA LYS A 592 18.71 -8.67 19.76
C LYS A 592 17.51 -9.50 19.30
N ARG A 593 17.75 -10.62 18.61
CA ARG A 593 16.69 -11.55 18.19
C ARG A 593 15.98 -12.19 19.37
N ASP A 594 16.76 -12.71 20.34
CA ASP A 594 16.22 -13.31 21.57
C ASP A 594 15.27 -12.35 22.31
N ILE A 595 15.68 -11.07 22.45
CA ILE A 595 14.86 -10.04 23.12
C ILE A 595 13.56 -9.78 22.36
N VAL A 596 13.60 -9.70 21.02
CA VAL A 596 12.38 -9.49 20.21
C VAL A 596 11.42 -10.67 20.35
N GLU A 597 11.93 -11.92 20.27
CA GLU A 597 11.11 -13.10 20.43
C GLU A 597 10.45 -13.12 21.83
N GLU A 598 11.19 -12.79 22.89
CA GLU A 598 10.68 -12.79 24.25
C GLU A 598 9.63 -11.70 24.52
N ILE A 599 9.90 -10.44 24.14
CA ILE A 599 9.01 -9.29 24.41
C ILE A 599 7.71 -9.38 23.59
N TYR A 600 7.77 -9.95 22.40
CA TYR A 600 6.59 -10.13 21.54
C TYR A 600 6.06 -11.57 21.58
N SER A 601 6.29 -12.32 22.67
CA SER A 601 5.58 -13.57 22.93
C SER A 601 4.19 -13.29 23.48
N LYS A 602 3.23 -14.17 23.20
CA LYS A 602 1.85 -14.02 23.67
C LYS A 602 1.79 -13.91 25.19
N ASP A 603 2.48 -14.81 25.89
CA ASP A 603 2.51 -14.85 27.37
C ASP A 603 2.99 -13.51 27.94
N PHE A 604 4.07 -12.95 27.40
CA PHE A 604 4.59 -11.66 27.88
C PHE A 604 3.63 -10.50 27.60
N LEU A 605 3.02 -10.48 26.42
CA LEU A 605 2.05 -9.44 26.04
C LEU A 605 0.78 -9.51 26.90
N GLU A 606 0.32 -10.70 27.28
CA GLU A 606 -0.78 -10.92 28.21
C GLU A 606 -0.41 -10.44 29.62
N ASP A 607 0.78 -10.81 30.13
CA ASP A 607 1.26 -10.44 31.48
C ASP A 607 1.29 -8.92 31.70
N ILE A 608 1.68 -8.15 30.68
CA ILE A 608 1.71 -6.68 30.73
C ILE A 608 0.39 -6.02 30.32
N ASN A 609 -0.64 -6.81 29.96
CA ASN A 609 -1.90 -6.33 29.42
C ASN A 609 -1.72 -5.36 28.24
N SER A 610 -0.89 -5.75 27.28
CA SER A 610 -0.40 -4.93 26.19
C SER A 610 -1.50 -4.41 25.27
N ASN A 611 -1.39 -3.14 24.85
CA ASN A 611 -2.23 -2.59 23.82
C ASN A 611 -1.96 -3.22 22.44
N TYR A 612 -0.71 -3.65 22.18
CA TYR A 612 -0.36 -4.37 20.96
C TYR A 612 -1.21 -5.64 20.76
N LEU A 613 -1.40 -6.43 21.83
CA LEU A 613 -2.23 -7.64 21.79
C LEU A 613 -3.72 -7.32 21.65
N LYS A 614 -4.22 -6.29 22.36
CA LYS A 614 -5.62 -5.84 22.23
C LYS A 614 -5.94 -5.38 20.81
N GLU A 615 -5.08 -4.56 20.22
CA GLU A 615 -5.24 -4.12 18.82
C GLU A 615 -5.25 -5.31 17.85
N TRP A 616 -4.42 -6.33 18.12
CA TRP A 616 -4.41 -7.58 17.35
C TRP A 616 -5.77 -8.28 17.41
N GLU A 617 -6.29 -8.50 18.62
CA GLU A 617 -7.58 -9.15 18.85
C GLU A 617 -8.76 -8.37 18.27
N ASP A 618 -8.77 -7.05 18.42
CA ASP A 618 -9.80 -6.16 17.87
C ASP A 618 -9.87 -6.26 16.34
N ILE A 619 -8.73 -6.29 15.66
CA ILE A 619 -8.69 -6.42 14.19
C ILE A 619 -9.09 -7.84 13.75
N GLU A 620 -8.73 -8.87 14.49
CA GLU A 620 -9.20 -10.23 14.22
C GLU A 620 -10.72 -10.33 14.34
N GLU A 621 -11.31 -9.74 15.36
CA GLU A 621 -12.77 -9.69 15.51
C GLU A 621 -13.40 -8.96 14.33
N ILE A 622 -12.82 -7.83 13.95
CA ILE A 622 -13.25 -7.08 12.77
C ILE A 622 -13.24 -7.95 11.51
N ILE A 623 -12.16 -8.63 11.19
CA ILE A 623 -12.04 -9.43 9.96
C ILE A 623 -12.96 -10.66 9.99
N ASN A 624 -13.18 -11.26 11.14
CA ASN A 624 -14.00 -12.46 11.32
C ASN A 624 -15.50 -12.15 11.44
N SER A 625 -15.90 -10.90 11.64
CA SER A 625 -17.33 -10.52 11.73
C SER A 625 -18.04 -10.64 10.38
N ASP A 626 -19.37 -10.85 10.40
CA ASP A 626 -20.22 -10.86 9.19
C ASP A 626 -20.40 -9.41 8.68
N TRP A 627 -19.50 -8.95 7.82
CA TRP A 627 -19.53 -7.59 7.28
C TRP A 627 -20.50 -7.41 6.10
N ASP A 628 -21.22 -6.32 6.10
CA ASP A 628 -21.68 -5.69 4.86
C ASP A 628 -20.46 -5.12 4.12
N VAL A 629 -20.49 -5.12 2.79
CA VAL A 629 -19.38 -4.63 1.94
C VAL A 629 -18.97 -3.22 2.37
N ILE A 630 -17.76 -3.09 2.90
CA ILE A 630 -17.20 -1.78 3.26
C ILE A 630 -16.62 -1.07 2.02
N LEU A 631 -16.55 0.25 2.07
CA LEU A 631 -15.86 1.01 1.03
C LEU A 631 -14.34 0.79 1.12
N LYS A 632 -13.66 0.83 -0.02
CA LYS A 632 -12.19 0.72 -0.06
C LYS A 632 -11.49 1.73 0.85
N SER A 633 -12.02 2.96 0.93
CA SER A 633 -11.51 4.02 1.80
C SER A 633 -11.64 3.69 3.29
N GLU A 634 -12.68 2.94 3.68
CA GLU A 634 -12.88 2.47 5.05
C GLU A 634 -11.90 1.35 5.38
N GLY A 635 -11.74 0.36 4.50
CA GLY A 635 -10.72 -0.67 4.64
C GLY A 635 -9.31 -0.08 4.74
N GLN A 636 -9.02 0.96 3.96
CA GLN A 636 -7.74 1.66 4.05
C GLN A 636 -7.55 2.42 5.37
N LYS A 637 -8.62 2.98 5.94
CA LYS A 637 -8.57 3.63 7.26
C LYS A 637 -8.32 2.61 8.38
N ILE A 638 -8.98 1.45 8.34
CA ILE A 638 -8.75 0.37 9.30
C ILE A 638 -7.30 -0.13 9.20
N PHE A 639 -6.82 -0.37 7.99
CA PHE A 639 -5.47 -0.89 7.73
C PHE A 639 -4.36 0.09 8.09
N ARG A 640 -4.62 1.39 7.93
CA ARG A 640 -3.70 2.47 8.31
C ARG A 640 -4.39 3.32 9.34
N ASP A 641 -3.91 3.30 10.53
CA ASP A 641 -4.28 4.29 11.54
C ASP A 641 -3.74 5.67 11.10
N ILE A 642 -4.47 6.32 10.17
CA ILE A 642 -4.03 7.58 9.56
C ILE A 642 -4.42 8.72 10.48
N PHE A 643 -3.48 9.14 11.32
CA PHE A 643 -3.61 10.33 12.18
C PHE A 643 -3.13 11.62 11.52
N THR A 644 -2.80 11.62 10.23
CA THR A 644 -2.32 12.81 9.52
C THR A 644 -3.12 13.11 8.28
N VAL A 645 -3.32 14.40 8.00
CA VAL A 645 -3.87 14.92 6.75
C VAL A 645 -2.83 15.80 6.06
N GLU A 646 -2.96 15.93 4.75
CA GLU A 646 -2.09 16.81 3.99
C GLU A 646 -2.60 18.23 4.06
N ALA A 647 -1.73 19.15 4.43
CA ALA A 647 -2.07 20.56 4.51
C ALA A 647 -0.94 21.45 3.96
N ILE A 648 -1.31 22.59 3.39
CA ILE A 648 -0.38 23.55 2.83
C ILE A 648 -0.15 24.68 3.86
N PRO A 649 1.10 24.92 4.29
CA PRO A 649 1.43 26.03 5.18
C PRO A 649 1.10 27.38 4.55
N SER A 650 0.70 28.36 5.36
CA SER A 650 0.35 29.73 4.93
C SER A 650 1.43 30.41 4.08
N LYS A 651 2.70 30.09 4.32
CA LYS A 651 3.84 30.52 3.51
C LYS A 651 3.67 30.24 2.00
N PHE A 652 2.94 29.20 1.64
CA PHE A 652 2.71 28.76 0.25
C PHE A 652 1.27 29.02 -0.23
N SER A 653 0.48 29.81 0.49
CA SER A 653 -0.93 30.06 0.13
C SER A 653 -1.10 30.66 -1.28
N GLY A 654 -0.27 31.65 -1.64
CA GLY A 654 -0.31 32.25 -2.97
C GLY A 654 0.03 31.27 -4.10
N ASP A 655 1.01 30.40 -3.91
CA ASP A 655 1.32 29.35 -4.88
C ASP A 655 0.17 28.34 -5.01
N ALA A 656 -0.45 27.98 -3.88
CA ALA A 656 -1.59 27.08 -3.84
C ALA A 656 -2.80 27.68 -4.57
N GLU A 657 -3.13 28.96 -4.36
CA GLU A 657 -4.22 29.67 -5.04
C GLU A 657 -4.02 29.67 -6.57
N ASN A 658 -2.82 30.01 -7.04
CA ASN A 658 -2.48 30.00 -8.47
C ASN A 658 -2.65 28.60 -9.06
N LEU A 659 -2.14 27.56 -8.40
CA LEU A 659 -2.28 26.17 -8.85
C LEU A 659 -3.74 25.72 -8.88
N CYS A 660 -4.55 26.20 -7.95
CA CYS A 660 -5.99 25.93 -7.91
C CYS A 660 -6.73 26.58 -9.10
N GLU A 661 -6.34 27.80 -9.48
CA GLU A 661 -6.89 28.46 -10.66
C GLU A 661 -6.49 27.72 -11.93
N GLU A 662 -5.24 27.30 -12.04
CA GLU A 662 -4.78 26.45 -13.14
C GLU A 662 -5.58 25.15 -13.21
N LEU A 663 -5.84 24.48 -12.08
CA LEU A 663 -6.62 23.25 -12.01
C LEU A 663 -8.05 23.44 -12.53
N LYS A 664 -8.70 24.56 -12.21
CA LYS A 664 -10.03 24.93 -12.76
C LYS A 664 -9.99 25.12 -14.27
N SER A 665 -8.90 25.67 -14.81
CA SER A 665 -8.72 25.95 -16.24
C SER A 665 -8.51 24.69 -17.10
N ILE A 666 -8.14 23.56 -16.50
CA ILE A 666 -7.88 22.27 -17.19
C ILE A 666 -9.09 21.82 -18.04
N SER A 667 -10.31 22.13 -17.59
CA SER A 667 -11.53 21.80 -18.34
C SER A 667 -11.54 22.36 -19.78
N ASN A 668 -10.75 23.40 -20.06
CA ASN A 668 -10.62 24.06 -21.36
C ASN A 668 -9.60 23.38 -22.29
N ILE A 669 -8.76 22.48 -21.78
CA ILE A 669 -7.75 21.77 -22.57
C ILE A 669 -8.43 20.75 -23.47
N LYS A 670 -8.09 20.78 -24.78
CA LYS A 670 -8.56 19.79 -25.76
C LYS A 670 -7.72 18.50 -25.65
N GLY A 671 -8.36 17.37 -25.50
CA GLY A 671 -7.70 16.07 -25.36
C GLY A 671 -7.76 15.52 -23.92
N GLU A 672 -8.19 14.27 -23.76
CA GLU A 672 -8.34 13.63 -22.44
C GLU A 672 -6.98 13.35 -21.79
N ASN A 673 -6.04 12.86 -22.57
CA ASN A 673 -4.68 12.54 -22.09
C ASN A 673 -3.94 13.81 -21.65
N GLU A 674 -4.04 14.90 -22.42
CA GLU A 674 -3.42 16.18 -22.05
C GLU A 674 -4.04 16.76 -20.77
N ARG A 675 -5.38 16.67 -20.62
CA ARG A 675 -6.05 17.07 -19.37
C ARG A 675 -5.57 16.26 -18.19
N LYS A 676 -5.47 14.94 -18.35
CA LYS A 676 -5.01 14.02 -17.30
C LYS A 676 -3.57 14.34 -16.89
N LEU A 677 -2.70 14.57 -17.86
CA LEU A 677 -1.32 14.96 -17.62
C LEU A 677 -1.21 16.31 -16.89
N SER A 678 -1.87 17.35 -17.40
CA SER A 678 -1.86 18.68 -16.77
C SER A 678 -2.40 18.62 -15.35
N ARG A 679 -3.51 17.91 -15.13
CA ARG A 679 -4.08 17.69 -13.79
C ARG A 679 -3.05 17.01 -12.86
N THR A 680 -2.39 15.98 -13.33
CA THR A 680 -1.42 15.22 -12.51
C THR A 680 -0.23 16.10 -12.13
N LYS A 681 0.27 16.93 -13.06
CA LYS A 681 1.38 17.88 -12.77
C LYS A 681 1.00 18.93 -11.74
N ILE A 682 -0.19 19.50 -11.83
CA ILE A 682 -0.67 20.49 -10.87
C ILE A 682 -0.87 19.84 -9.49
N LEU A 683 -1.48 18.65 -9.43
CA LEU A 683 -1.65 17.92 -8.17
C LEU A 683 -0.31 17.56 -7.53
N LYS A 684 0.71 17.24 -8.35
CA LYS A 684 2.08 17.04 -7.86
C LYS A 684 2.65 18.31 -7.24
N GLN A 685 2.55 19.45 -7.92
CA GLN A 685 3.04 20.73 -7.41
C GLN A 685 2.35 21.12 -6.09
N LEU A 686 1.03 20.90 -5.98
CA LEU A 686 0.30 21.08 -4.73
C LEU A 686 0.80 20.13 -3.63
N LYS A 687 1.10 18.88 -3.97
CA LYS A 687 1.70 17.92 -3.05
C LYS A 687 3.09 18.37 -2.59
N ASP A 688 3.92 18.87 -3.48
CA ASP A 688 5.29 19.31 -3.18
C ASP A 688 5.35 20.41 -2.11
N ILE A 689 4.33 21.28 -2.06
CA ILE A 689 4.19 22.37 -1.08
C ILE A 689 3.31 21.99 0.13
N SER A 690 2.79 20.77 0.20
CA SER A 690 2.02 20.25 1.34
C SER A 690 2.92 19.50 2.34
N ALA A 691 2.48 19.47 3.59
CA ALA A 691 3.11 18.71 4.67
C ALA A 691 2.07 17.86 5.40
N PRO A 692 2.44 16.68 5.93
CA PRO A 692 1.57 15.90 6.81
C PRO A 692 1.37 16.64 8.15
N VAL A 693 0.11 16.82 8.52
CA VAL A 693 -0.31 17.47 9.77
C VAL A 693 -1.10 16.49 10.61
N PRO A 694 -0.83 16.37 11.92
CA PRO A 694 -1.64 15.52 12.80
C PRO A 694 -3.11 15.92 12.75
N PHE A 695 -3.99 14.93 12.56
CA PHE A 695 -5.43 15.16 12.42
C PHE A 695 -6.03 15.87 13.65
N TYR A 696 -5.52 15.56 14.87
CA TYR A 696 -5.97 16.23 16.12
C TYR A 696 -5.62 17.73 16.17
N TRP A 697 -4.71 18.24 15.33
CA TRP A 697 -4.47 19.67 15.20
C TRP A 697 -5.60 20.38 14.46
N LEU A 698 -6.36 19.66 13.65
CA LEU A 698 -7.41 20.20 12.78
C LEU A 698 -8.82 19.87 13.28
N ASN A 699 -8.96 18.77 14.02
CA ASN A 699 -10.25 18.24 14.47
C ASN A 699 -10.60 18.62 15.92
N ASN A 700 -9.93 19.63 16.47
CA ASN A 700 -10.31 20.17 17.75
C ASN A 700 -11.51 21.10 17.52
N SER A 701 -12.65 20.86 18.18
CA SER A 701 -13.84 21.72 18.09
C SER A 701 -13.55 23.19 18.43
N GLU A 702 -12.48 23.42 19.17
CA GLU A 702 -11.91 24.74 19.46
C GLU A 702 -11.25 25.37 18.21
N ILE A 703 -10.72 24.56 17.27
CA ILE A 703 -10.08 25.03 16.04
C ILE A 703 -11.12 25.30 14.95
N GLU A 704 -12.14 24.45 14.80
CA GLU A 704 -13.23 24.65 13.83
C GLU A 704 -13.98 25.97 14.06
N ASN A 705 -14.18 26.35 15.33
CA ASN A 705 -14.85 27.58 15.69
C ASN A 705 -13.99 28.86 15.53
N THR A 706 -12.65 28.73 15.39
CA THR A 706 -11.74 29.87 15.26
C THR A 706 -11.44 30.27 13.81
N GLY A 707 -11.94 29.54 12.81
CA GLY A 707 -11.58 29.78 11.40
C GLY A 707 -10.10 29.53 11.10
N ILE A 708 -9.42 28.69 11.89
CA ILE A 708 -7.98 28.40 11.81
C ILE A 708 -7.62 27.63 10.52
N THR A 709 -8.59 26.94 9.93
CA THR A 709 -8.39 26.23 8.67
C THR A 709 -9.41 26.67 7.64
N THR A 710 -8.95 27.01 6.44
CA THR A 710 -9.83 27.17 5.28
C THR A 710 -9.84 25.88 4.49
N HIS A 711 -10.97 25.18 4.47
CA HIS A 711 -11.19 24.08 3.55
C HIS A 711 -11.47 24.66 2.16
N THR A 712 -10.57 24.42 1.21
CA THR A 712 -10.87 24.68 -0.19
C THR A 712 -11.06 23.34 -0.88
N VAL A 713 -12.31 22.99 -1.15
CA VAL A 713 -12.64 21.82 -2.01
C VAL A 713 -12.27 22.20 -3.44
N LEU A 714 -11.19 21.63 -3.95
CA LEU A 714 -10.68 21.94 -5.28
C LEU A 714 -11.26 21.05 -6.38
N ASP A 715 -11.60 19.83 -6.06
CA ASP A 715 -12.20 18.85 -6.96
C ASP A 715 -12.90 17.77 -6.11
N GLN A 716 -13.80 16.98 -6.69
CA GLN A 716 -14.52 15.89 -6.02
C GLN A 716 -13.58 14.83 -5.42
N ASP A 717 -12.32 14.79 -5.84
CA ASP A 717 -11.33 13.79 -5.45
C ASP A 717 -10.15 14.34 -4.61
N TYR A 718 -10.10 15.66 -4.31
CA TYR A 718 -8.93 16.24 -3.64
C TYR A 718 -9.33 17.42 -2.74
N ASP A 719 -9.34 17.16 -1.43
CA ASP A 719 -9.50 18.20 -0.41
C ASP A 719 -8.12 18.77 -0.07
N ILE A 720 -7.91 20.06 -0.31
CA ILE A 720 -6.70 20.76 0.11
C ILE A 720 -7.03 21.62 1.33
N ILE A 721 -6.27 21.41 2.39
CA ILE A 721 -6.35 22.20 3.61
C ILE A 721 -5.26 23.27 3.54
N LEU A 722 -5.67 24.55 3.58
CA LEU A 722 -4.76 25.67 3.76
C LEU A 722 -4.67 26.00 5.24
N LEU A 723 -3.46 26.06 5.77
CA LEU A 723 -3.20 26.44 7.16
C LEU A 723 -3.05 27.96 7.25
N ASN A 724 -3.57 28.53 8.32
CA ASN A 724 -3.41 29.96 8.61
C ASN A 724 -2.11 30.27 9.38
N GLU A 725 -1.98 31.52 9.87
CA GLU A 725 -0.79 32.04 10.56
C GLU A 725 -0.50 31.38 11.91
N CYS A 726 -1.44 30.60 12.48
CA CYS A 726 -1.18 29.78 13.66
C CYS A 726 -0.15 28.69 13.41
N PHE A 727 0.06 28.34 12.13
CA PHE A 727 1.01 27.33 11.73
C PHE A 727 2.20 27.99 11.02
N LYS A 728 3.29 28.12 11.76
CA LYS A 728 4.54 28.67 11.24
C LYS A 728 5.29 27.58 10.47
N TYR A 729 5.84 27.94 9.30
CA TYR A 729 6.72 27.08 8.51
C TYR A 729 8.06 27.77 8.26
N ASP A 730 9.14 27.15 8.73
CA ASP A 730 10.51 27.65 8.58
C ASP A 730 11.53 26.51 8.39
N GLU A 731 12.79 26.76 8.65
CA GLU A 731 13.90 25.80 8.54
C GLU A 731 13.77 24.57 9.48
N THR A 732 12.93 24.67 10.51
CA THR A 732 12.61 23.57 11.41
C THR A 732 11.38 22.77 10.96
N GLY A 733 10.76 23.13 9.82
CA GLY A 733 9.50 22.56 9.33
C GLY A 733 8.27 23.21 9.95
N LEU A 734 7.13 22.52 9.91
CA LEU A 734 5.85 23.03 10.40
C LEU A 734 5.75 22.94 11.92
N THR A 735 5.41 24.06 12.55
CA THR A 735 5.17 24.19 13.99
C THR A 735 3.85 24.87 14.29
N LEU A 736 3.22 24.55 15.42
CA LEU A 736 2.05 25.27 15.92
C LEU A 736 2.53 26.45 16.79
N ASN A 737 2.18 27.67 16.40
CA ASN A 737 2.43 28.85 17.20
C ASN A 737 1.37 28.98 18.30
N ARG A 738 1.69 28.49 19.49
CA ARG A 738 0.77 28.46 20.63
C ARG A 738 0.30 29.86 21.08
N GLU A 739 1.17 30.87 20.99
CA GLU A 739 0.79 32.24 21.40
C GLU A 739 -0.33 32.83 20.51
N ILE A 740 -0.25 32.62 19.20
CA ILE A 740 -1.30 33.05 18.28
C ILE A 740 -2.55 32.19 18.45
N PHE A 741 -2.36 30.88 18.61
CA PHE A 741 -3.45 29.94 18.84
C PHE A 741 -4.26 30.28 20.08
N ASP A 742 -3.60 30.54 21.23
CA ASP A 742 -4.25 30.87 22.49
C ASP A 742 -4.95 32.24 22.41
N LYS A 743 -4.37 33.22 21.72
CA LYS A 743 -5.02 34.53 21.49
C LYS A 743 -6.31 34.41 20.67
N LEU A 744 -6.29 33.65 19.57
CA LEU A 744 -7.47 33.42 18.75
C LEU A 744 -8.55 32.67 19.53
N LYS A 745 -8.15 31.69 20.34
CA LYS A 745 -9.07 30.96 21.23
C LYS A 745 -9.76 31.89 22.22
N ASP A 746 -9.03 32.82 22.83
CA ASP A 746 -9.57 33.80 23.75
C ASP A 746 -10.50 34.81 23.08
N GLU A 747 -10.22 35.21 21.84
CA GLU A 747 -11.08 36.11 21.04
C GLU A 747 -12.41 35.46 20.67
N VAL A 748 -12.37 34.18 20.25
CA VAL A 748 -13.59 33.43 19.94
C VAL A 748 -14.43 33.16 21.17
N ASN A 749 -13.80 32.80 22.29
CA ASN A 749 -14.52 32.64 23.55
C ASN A 749 -15.19 33.96 24.02
N LYS A 750 -14.56 35.11 23.77
CA LYS A 750 -15.19 36.41 24.02
C LYS A 750 -16.35 36.72 23.07
N ALA A 751 -16.26 36.33 21.81
CA ALA A 751 -17.32 36.54 20.80
C ALA A 751 -18.57 35.67 21.02
N VAL A 752 -18.43 34.50 21.65
CA VAL A 752 -19.56 33.62 22.00
C VAL A 752 -20.34 34.10 23.23
N PHE A 753 -19.76 35.01 24.01
CA PHE A 753 -20.41 35.61 25.21
C PHE A 753 -20.97 37.02 25.00
N ILE A 754 -21.00 37.56 23.78
CA ILE A 754 -21.69 38.76 23.32
C ILE A 754 -22.85 38.36 22.41
#